data_792a9c35d88cc241dbf30569fbd7e78c
#
_entry.id   792a9c35d88cc241dbf30569fbd7e78c
#
_cell.length_a   1.000
_cell.length_b   1.000
_cell.length_c   1.000
_cell.angle_alpha   90.00
_cell.angle_beta   90.00
_cell.angle_gamma   90.00
#
_symmetry.space_group_name_H-M   'P 1'
#
loop_
_entity.id
_entity.type
_entity.pdbx_description
1 polymer ?
#
loop_
_entity_poly.entity_id
_entity_poly.type
_entity_poly.pdbx_seq_one_letter_code
_entity_poly.pdbx_strand_id
1 'polypeptide(L)'
;MARLRARAGKHAGTVKTRADGRVTPGPPTTPKADARSDGRRVTPFLFRFSEGHRRWFVLTLLMLTFEAVASVFKAYPIGYLVDYLRGNRPDLWFPWIDSPKFATTALLTSAIIVLAAVDSLGDSLAEIFLARGGRRLGYSVRVTVYAHLQHLSLAFHNRRRTGDMLRRVTSDVEQVEQFIVKSLSDIAGSLLVLIGTLAFLLWHSWEVAVLAACMVPVLSLVSHYFSQRITATARRQRAREGDLASAAQELLTSIPVVQTFGQSRYEQQRFEEHSYEAMAAALDSVGLEAGFSWVFGVLEAVSISAVVWLGMWLVGRDALSVGTMVFFILLIQNMFKPTRKIIKQWTIIGKVRASVERIAEVLARVPSVSDSPEAKEAPSFRGELEFRHVSFAYRLDPEDTAREPPNGPSRGLVLDDVSFRVCPGEIVALVGPSGAGKSTIAQLIPRLYDPDAGEVCIDGSDIRSFTLDSLRRQVSLVLQDTILFQETVARNIGYGRAGATRDEIAAAAVRANADEFIDKMPDRYDTELGERATNLSGGERQRIAIARALVRDAPILVLDEPTTGLDAESSHLVLQGLHELMKGRTTIIISHDLHLIQKADRILVIRQGRIEQTGRHAELLREGGLYASLHARRFGEPGGGAEVVAFGPGRRKGAR
;
A
#
# COMPACT_ATOMS: atom_id res chain seq x y z
N MET A 1 -14.54 32.57 1.24
CA MET A 1 -14.21 31.28 0.56
C MET A 1 -14.11 31.34 -0.96
N ALA A 2 -14.74 32.25 -1.66
CA ALA A 2 -14.67 32.37 -3.13
C ALA A 2 -13.35 32.95 -3.70
N ARG A 3 -12.57 33.73 -2.92
CA ARG A 3 -11.30 34.33 -3.37
C ARG A 3 -10.05 33.44 -3.24
N LEU A 4 -10.14 32.27 -2.58
CA LEU A 4 -9.05 31.30 -2.45
C LEU A 4 -8.98 30.29 -3.61
N ARG A 5 -10.03 30.17 -4.42
CA ARG A 5 -10.06 29.27 -5.60
C ARG A 5 -9.37 29.85 -6.85
N ALA A 6 -9.19 31.15 -6.94
CA ALA A 6 -8.67 31.81 -8.15
C ALA A 6 -7.14 31.88 -8.26
N ARG A 7 -6.34 31.49 -7.24
CA ARG A 7 -4.87 31.54 -7.26
C ARG A 7 -4.15 30.19 -7.41
N ALA A 8 -4.88 29.09 -7.47
CA ALA A 8 -4.30 27.73 -7.63
C ALA A 8 -4.03 27.33 -9.09
N GLY A 9 -4.31 28.18 -10.07
CA GLY A 9 -4.37 27.83 -11.49
C GLY A 9 -3.16 28.16 -12.36
N LYS A 10 -1.95 28.45 -11.83
CA LYS A 10 -0.85 28.92 -12.70
C LYS A 10 0.42 28.07 -12.80
N HIS A 11 0.51 26.91 -12.16
CA HIS A 11 1.64 26.00 -12.35
C HIS A 11 1.21 24.52 -12.30
N ALA A 12 0.41 24.10 -13.26
CA ALA A 12 0.23 22.69 -13.60
C ALA A 12 0.35 22.56 -15.12
N GLY A 13 1.21 21.67 -15.57
CA GLY A 13 1.40 21.39 -17.01
C GLY A 13 0.07 21.03 -17.65
N THR A 14 -0.10 21.45 -18.87
CA THR A 14 -1.23 21.34 -19.79
C THR A 14 -2.36 20.39 -19.38
N VAL A 15 -3.32 20.91 -18.60
CA VAL A 15 -4.60 20.26 -18.34
C VAL A 15 -5.54 20.66 -19.45
N LYS A 16 -5.93 19.72 -20.32
CA LYS A 16 -7.03 19.93 -21.26
C LYS A 16 -8.35 19.80 -20.50
N THR A 17 -9.04 20.91 -20.29
CA THR A 17 -10.42 20.93 -19.78
C THR A 17 -11.40 20.62 -20.93
N ARG A 18 -12.23 19.60 -20.76
CA ARG A 18 -13.44 19.42 -21.59
C ARG A 18 -14.55 20.36 -21.11
N ALA A 19 -15.52 20.64 -21.98
CA ALA A 19 -16.59 21.62 -21.80
C ALA A 19 -17.55 21.33 -20.61
N ASP A 20 -17.40 20.24 -19.88
CA ASP A 20 -18.24 19.82 -18.75
C ASP A 20 -17.65 20.11 -17.35
N GLY A 21 -16.54 20.84 -17.27
CA GLY A 21 -15.95 21.30 -16.01
C GLY A 21 -15.30 20.21 -15.15
N ARG A 22 -15.14 18.97 -15.63
CA ARG A 22 -14.46 17.89 -14.92
C ARG A 22 -12.97 17.86 -15.27
N VAL A 23 -12.14 17.93 -14.26
CA VAL A 23 -10.68 17.81 -14.36
C VAL A 23 -10.34 16.32 -14.42
N THR A 24 -10.00 15.80 -15.60
CA THR A 24 -9.34 14.50 -15.69
C THR A 24 -7.83 14.71 -15.48
N PRO A 25 -7.20 14.05 -14.52
CA PRO A 25 -5.74 14.04 -14.44
C PRO A 25 -5.22 13.35 -15.70
N GLY A 26 -4.38 14.05 -16.46
CA GLY A 26 -3.63 13.43 -17.56
C GLY A 26 -2.81 12.24 -17.04
N PRO A 27 -2.47 11.26 -17.90
CA PRO A 27 -1.69 10.11 -17.48
C PRO A 27 -0.41 10.60 -16.80
N PRO A 28 -0.05 10.07 -15.63
CA PRO A 28 1.19 10.43 -14.98
C PRO A 28 2.33 10.10 -15.95
N THR A 29 3.11 11.11 -16.34
CA THR A 29 4.34 10.90 -17.10
C THR A 29 5.22 9.98 -16.26
N THR A 30 5.25 8.70 -16.64
CA THR A 30 6.12 7.70 -16.03
C THR A 30 7.55 8.16 -16.14
N PRO A 31 8.28 8.31 -15.04
CA PRO A 31 9.67 8.66 -15.10
C PRO A 31 10.44 7.47 -15.66
N LYS A 32 11.21 7.68 -16.74
CA LYS A 32 12.20 6.70 -17.19
C LYS A 32 13.08 6.35 -16.00
N ALA A 33 12.88 5.15 -15.47
CA ALA A 33 13.68 4.61 -14.38
C ALA A 33 14.96 4.04 -15.00
N ASP A 34 16.08 4.68 -14.73
CA ASP A 34 17.39 4.05 -14.88
C ASP A 34 17.48 2.92 -13.85
N ALA A 35 17.20 1.72 -14.28
CA ALA A 35 16.98 0.52 -13.47
C ALA A 35 18.27 -0.15 -12.97
N ARG A 36 19.36 0.59 -12.77
CA ARG A 36 20.59 0.04 -12.16
C ARG A 36 21.23 1.07 -11.23
N SER A 37 20.90 1.03 -9.95
CA SER A 37 21.78 1.65 -8.94
C SER A 37 21.43 1.29 -7.52
N ASP A 38 22.37 0.65 -6.93
CA ASP A 38 22.89 0.69 -5.56
C ASP A 38 22.05 1.52 -4.55
N GLY A 39 21.80 0.94 -3.35
CA GLY A 39 21.01 1.48 -2.23
C GLY A 39 21.40 2.85 -1.65
N ARG A 40 22.07 3.72 -2.42
CA ARG A 40 22.49 5.08 -2.05
C ARG A 40 21.49 6.19 -2.41
N ARG A 41 20.27 5.85 -2.90
CA ARG A 41 19.37 6.85 -3.53
C ARG A 41 18.07 7.16 -2.77
N VAL A 42 18.06 7.08 -1.46
CA VAL A 42 16.91 7.58 -0.65
C VAL A 42 16.76 9.11 -0.83
N THR A 43 17.87 9.84 -0.82
CA THR A 43 17.91 11.29 -0.97
C THR A 43 17.33 11.79 -2.30
N PRO A 44 17.75 11.32 -3.49
CA PRO A 44 17.19 11.81 -4.75
C PRO A 44 15.70 11.45 -4.92
N PHE A 45 15.24 10.32 -4.37
CA PHE A 45 13.83 9.96 -4.36
C PHE A 45 12.99 10.97 -3.59
N LEU A 46 13.39 11.31 -2.35
CA LEU A 46 12.71 12.30 -1.51
C LEU A 46 12.76 13.71 -2.12
N PHE A 47 13.90 14.10 -2.69
CA PHE A 47 14.07 15.40 -3.35
C PHE A 47 13.10 15.59 -4.53
N ARG A 48 12.89 14.56 -5.33
CA ARG A 48 11.98 14.61 -6.49
C ARG A 48 10.55 14.94 -6.09
N PHE A 49 10.05 14.33 -4.99
CA PHE A 49 8.70 14.60 -4.49
C PHE A 49 8.61 15.90 -3.68
N SER A 50 9.74 16.47 -3.24
CA SER A 50 9.77 17.72 -2.46
C SER A 50 9.69 18.99 -3.31
N GLU A 51 9.90 18.93 -4.63
CA GLU A 51 10.03 20.13 -5.49
C GLU A 51 8.84 21.09 -5.42
N GLY A 52 7.60 20.59 -5.32
CA GLY A 52 6.40 21.40 -5.16
C GLY A 52 6.18 21.98 -3.75
N HIS A 53 7.01 21.58 -2.76
CA HIS A 53 6.75 21.86 -1.34
C HIS A 53 7.91 22.54 -0.62
N ARG A 54 8.97 22.95 -1.33
CA ARG A 54 10.22 23.54 -0.78
C ARG A 54 9.98 24.70 0.17
N ARG A 55 8.98 25.55 -0.09
CA ARG A 55 8.63 26.69 0.77
C ARG A 55 8.33 26.29 2.23
N TRP A 56 7.68 25.13 2.44
CA TRP A 56 7.38 24.67 3.79
C TRP A 56 8.62 24.22 4.54
N PHE A 57 9.56 23.57 3.86
CA PHE A 57 10.83 23.17 4.44
C PHE A 57 11.72 24.38 4.78
N VAL A 58 11.74 25.40 3.92
CA VAL A 58 12.46 26.66 4.20
C VAL A 58 11.86 27.39 5.40
N LEU A 59 10.52 27.50 5.48
CA LEU A 59 9.86 28.11 6.64
C LEU A 59 10.12 27.31 7.93
N THR A 60 10.13 25.98 7.86
CA THR A 60 10.51 25.14 9.00
C THR A 60 11.93 25.43 9.45
N LEU A 61 12.90 25.46 8.53
CA LEU A 61 14.29 25.74 8.88
C LEU A 61 14.46 27.12 9.54
N LEU A 62 13.74 28.13 9.04
CA LEU A 62 13.73 29.46 9.65
C LEU A 62 13.17 29.42 11.07
N MET A 63 12.07 28.71 11.30
CA MET A 63 11.48 28.60 12.64
C MET A 63 12.36 27.79 13.60
N LEU A 64 12.97 26.69 13.13
CA LEU A 64 13.94 25.92 13.94
C LEU A 64 15.19 26.77 14.29
N THR A 65 15.66 27.60 13.38
CA THR A 65 16.78 28.53 13.69
C THR A 65 16.36 29.55 14.73
N PHE A 66 15.16 30.11 14.60
CA PHE A 66 14.60 31.04 15.57
C PHE A 66 14.41 30.41 16.96
N GLU A 67 13.86 29.19 17.02
CA GLU A 67 13.75 28.35 18.23
C GLU A 67 15.13 28.11 18.86
N ALA A 68 16.12 27.68 18.06
CA ALA A 68 17.47 27.41 18.56
C ALA A 68 18.13 28.64 19.19
N VAL A 69 17.96 29.80 18.57
CA VAL A 69 18.45 31.09 19.14
C VAL A 69 17.73 31.40 20.45
N ALA A 70 16.39 31.31 20.47
CA ALA A 70 15.60 31.55 21.68
C ALA A 70 15.98 30.60 22.82
N SER A 71 16.19 29.31 22.52
CA SER A 71 16.59 28.27 23.47
C SER A 71 17.95 28.55 24.12
N VAL A 72 18.92 29.07 23.36
CA VAL A 72 20.24 29.48 23.89
C VAL A 72 20.11 30.68 24.82
N PHE A 73 19.36 31.71 24.41
CA PHE A 73 19.25 32.95 25.19
C PHE A 73 18.25 32.85 26.38
N LYS A 74 17.39 31.86 26.43
CA LYS A 74 16.38 31.67 27.48
C LYS A 74 16.97 31.62 28.92
N ALA A 75 18.17 31.08 29.05
CA ALA A 75 18.86 30.98 30.34
C ALA A 75 19.62 32.27 30.73
N TYR A 76 19.86 33.18 29.78
CA TYR A 76 20.67 34.41 30.00
C TYR A 76 20.10 35.37 31.07
N PRO A 77 18.77 35.65 31.11
CA PRO A 77 18.21 36.54 32.14
C PRO A 77 18.38 35.98 33.55
N ILE A 78 18.42 34.64 33.73
CA ILE A 78 18.64 34.01 35.03
C ILE A 78 20.05 34.28 35.53
N GLY A 79 21.07 34.09 34.68
CA GLY A 79 22.46 34.42 35.00
C GLY A 79 22.65 35.91 35.35
N TYR A 80 22.05 36.79 34.54
CA TYR A 80 22.08 38.23 34.81
C TYR A 80 21.43 38.58 36.17
N LEU A 81 20.29 37.99 36.50
CA LEU A 81 19.59 38.20 37.77
C LEU A 81 20.45 37.79 38.98
N VAL A 82 21.17 36.66 38.87
CA VAL A 82 22.08 36.20 39.95
C VAL A 82 23.20 37.24 40.20
N ASP A 83 23.83 37.76 39.14
CA ASP A 83 24.86 38.77 39.23
C ASP A 83 24.33 40.12 39.75
N TYR A 84 23.12 40.48 39.36
CA TYR A 84 22.43 41.68 39.83
C TYR A 84 22.15 41.62 41.33
N LEU A 85 21.62 40.50 41.82
CA LEU A 85 21.37 40.31 43.25
C LEU A 85 22.64 40.34 44.11
N ARG A 86 23.81 40.05 43.53
CA ARG A 86 25.12 40.18 44.18
C ARG A 86 25.73 41.59 44.11
N GLY A 87 25.07 42.53 43.43
CA GLY A 87 25.57 43.91 43.25
C GLY A 87 26.65 44.04 42.16
N ASN A 88 26.91 43.03 41.37
CA ASN A 88 27.93 43.00 40.32
C ASN A 88 27.45 43.55 38.98
N ARG A 89 26.20 43.96 38.87
CA ARG A 89 25.60 44.53 37.65
C ARG A 89 24.82 45.80 37.98
N PRO A 90 24.84 46.80 37.12
CA PRO A 90 24.04 48.02 37.28
C PRO A 90 22.55 47.71 37.12
N ASP A 91 21.72 48.57 37.73
CA ASP A 91 20.28 48.57 37.49
C ASP A 91 20.00 48.81 36.00
N LEU A 92 19.04 48.11 35.43
CA LEU A 92 18.53 48.45 34.11
C LEU A 92 17.65 49.68 34.24
N TRP A 93 18.01 50.75 33.54
CA TRP A 93 17.35 52.03 33.67
C TRP A 93 15.96 52.04 33.01
N PHE A 94 14.95 52.33 33.84
CA PHE A 94 13.56 52.53 33.41
C PHE A 94 13.06 53.86 34.02
N PRO A 95 12.80 54.90 33.20
CA PRO A 95 12.47 56.25 33.70
C PRO A 95 11.11 56.35 34.41
N TRP A 96 10.27 55.33 34.34
CA TRP A 96 8.88 55.36 34.86
C TRP A 96 8.65 54.53 36.14
N ILE A 97 9.66 53.96 36.75
CA ILE A 97 9.49 53.09 37.92
C ILE A 97 10.33 53.59 39.07
N ASP A 98 9.68 54.00 40.16
CA ASP A 98 10.29 54.61 41.34
C ASP A 98 11.25 53.71 42.12
N SER A 99 11.22 52.40 41.87
CA SER A 99 12.11 51.45 42.53
C SER A 99 12.92 50.67 41.47
N PRO A 100 14.16 51.08 41.19
CA PRO A 100 14.99 50.48 40.14
C PRO A 100 15.26 49.01 40.35
N LYS A 101 15.36 48.53 41.59
CA LYS A 101 15.53 47.09 41.90
C LYS A 101 14.32 46.26 41.54
N PHE A 102 13.12 46.75 41.83
CA PHE A 102 11.87 46.05 41.45
C PHE A 102 11.67 46.05 39.94
N ALA A 103 12.00 47.17 39.28
CA ALA A 103 11.92 47.31 37.84
C ALA A 103 12.83 46.29 37.11
N THR A 104 14.10 46.22 37.52
CA THR A 104 15.09 45.31 36.94
C THR A 104 14.68 43.82 37.11
N THR A 105 14.23 43.45 38.34
CA THR A 105 13.76 42.09 38.58
C THR A 105 12.50 41.76 37.78
N ALA A 106 11.53 42.66 37.70
CA ALA A 106 10.32 42.48 36.92
C ALA A 106 10.60 42.34 35.42
N LEU A 107 11.54 43.14 34.90
CA LEU A 107 11.97 43.03 33.48
C LEU A 107 12.65 41.69 33.18
N LEU A 108 13.60 41.26 34.04
CA LEU A 108 14.31 40.00 33.82
C LEU A 108 13.39 38.80 33.93
N THR A 109 12.45 38.78 34.88
CA THR A 109 11.45 37.72 35.01
C THR A 109 10.47 37.71 33.84
N SER A 110 10.03 38.89 33.37
CA SER A 110 9.19 38.97 32.16
C SER A 110 9.95 38.53 30.91
N ALA A 111 11.25 38.83 30.79
CA ALA A 111 12.10 38.37 29.68
C ALA A 111 12.21 36.83 29.65
N ILE A 112 12.28 36.17 30.82
CA ILE A 112 12.24 34.68 30.88
C ILE A 112 10.93 34.14 30.28
N ILE A 113 9.80 34.76 30.65
CA ILE A 113 8.48 34.34 30.16
C ILE A 113 8.39 34.57 28.64
N VAL A 114 8.82 35.73 28.16
CA VAL A 114 8.78 36.06 26.72
C VAL A 114 9.69 35.14 25.92
N LEU A 115 10.92 34.90 26.36
CA LEU A 115 11.85 34.00 25.67
C LEU A 115 11.35 32.56 25.69
N ALA A 116 10.74 32.10 26.78
CA ALA A 116 10.11 30.78 26.85
C ALA A 116 8.89 30.66 25.90
N ALA A 117 8.08 31.73 25.81
CA ALA A 117 6.95 31.76 24.88
C ALA A 117 7.43 31.78 23.42
N VAL A 118 8.49 32.53 23.12
CA VAL A 118 9.11 32.60 21.79
C VAL A 118 9.71 31.25 21.37
N ASP A 119 10.45 30.59 22.27
CA ASP A 119 11.01 29.23 22.10
C ASP A 119 9.89 28.22 21.77
N SER A 120 8.84 28.18 22.59
CA SER A 120 7.69 27.27 22.39
C SER A 120 6.89 27.60 21.11
N LEU A 121 6.75 28.86 20.76
CA LEU A 121 6.08 29.29 19.53
C LEU A 121 6.89 28.88 18.29
N GLY A 122 8.20 29.03 18.35
CA GLY A 122 9.13 28.63 17.29
C GLY A 122 9.01 27.12 17.00
N ASP A 123 9.08 26.27 18.04
CA ASP A 123 8.91 24.82 17.96
C ASP A 123 7.53 24.45 17.37
N SER A 124 6.46 25.03 17.90
CA SER A 124 5.09 24.77 17.42
C SER A 124 4.88 25.17 15.96
N LEU A 125 5.40 26.31 15.52
CA LEU A 125 5.30 26.76 14.13
C LEU A 125 6.14 25.90 13.21
N ALA A 126 7.34 25.49 13.63
CA ALA A 126 8.20 24.58 12.89
C ALA A 126 7.49 23.23 12.65
N GLU A 127 6.87 22.68 13.71
CA GLU A 127 6.09 21.43 13.61
C GLU A 127 4.91 21.58 12.65
N ILE A 128 4.14 22.66 12.73
CA ILE A 128 3.00 22.92 11.83
C ILE A 128 3.44 23.03 10.37
N PHE A 129 4.52 23.75 10.08
CA PHE A 129 5.00 23.92 8.71
C PHE A 129 5.55 22.62 8.15
N LEU A 130 6.29 21.86 8.94
CA LEU A 130 6.83 20.58 8.53
C LEU A 130 5.72 19.53 8.35
N ALA A 131 4.71 19.51 9.23
CA ALA A 131 3.54 18.65 9.08
C ALA A 131 2.78 18.96 7.78
N ARG A 132 2.60 20.24 7.43
CA ARG A 132 1.97 20.64 6.16
C ARG A 132 2.76 20.18 4.94
N GLY A 133 4.09 20.30 4.99
CA GLY A 133 4.97 19.82 3.91
C GLY A 133 5.00 18.31 3.81
N GLY A 134 5.24 17.62 4.92
CA GLY A 134 5.39 16.16 4.98
C GLY A 134 4.11 15.40 4.63
N ARG A 135 2.94 15.84 5.15
CA ARG A 135 1.65 15.21 4.83
C ARG A 135 1.26 15.37 3.36
N ARG A 136 1.58 16.52 2.73
CA ARG A 136 1.37 16.71 1.29
C ARG A 136 2.27 15.82 0.46
N LEU A 137 3.51 15.66 0.87
CA LEU A 137 4.44 14.75 0.23
C LEU A 137 3.95 13.29 0.38
N GLY A 138 3.54 12.87 1.58
CA GLY A 138 2.96 11.55 1.83
C GLY A 138 1.74 11.27 0.96
N TYR A 139 0.84 12.25 0.82
CA TYR A 139 -0.30 12.18 -0.10
C TYR A 139 0.13 11.98 -1.55
N SER A 140 1.10 12.76 -2.03
CA SER A 140 1.59 12.65 -3.41
C SER A 140 2.23 11.29 -3.69
N VAL A 141 3.06 10.79 -2.77
CA VAL A 141 3.68 9.46 -2.87
C VAL A 141 2.61 8.36 -2.88
N ARG A 142 1.63 8.43 -1.97
CA ARG A 142 0.55 7.45 -1.87
C ARG A 142 -0.27 7.36 -3.15
N VAL A 143 -0.68 8.51 -3.70
CA VAL A 143 -1.45 8.56 -4.95
C VAL A 143 -0.62 8.01 -6.12
N THR A 144 0.67 8.36 -6.20
CA THR A 144 1.56 7.88 -7.26
C THR A 144 1.79 6.36 -7.18
N VAL A 145 2.04 5.83 -5.98
CA VAL A 145 2.21 4.38 -5.76
C VAL A 145 0.93 3.63 -6.09
N TYR A 146 -0.22 4.14 -5.64
CA TYR A 146 -1.52 3.53 -5.92
C TYR A 146 -1.84 3.52 -7.42
N ALA A 147 -1.67 4.65 -8.10
CA ALA A 147 -1.87 4.75 -9.55
C ALA A 147 -0.93 3.79 -10.31
N HIS A 148 0.34 3.70 -9.89
CA HIS A 148 1.28 2.78 -10.51
C HIS A 148 0.89 1.31 -10.31
N LEU A 149 0.46 0.93 -9.10
CA LEU A 149 -0.04 -0.42 -8.81
C LEU A 149 -1.23 -0.79 -9.70
N GLN A 150 -2.15 0.15 -9.99
CA GLN A 150 -3.28 -0.10 -10.89
C GLN A 150 -2.86 -0.41 -12.33
N HIS A 151 -1.71 0.12 -12.77
CA HIS A 151 -1.16 -0.11 -14.12
C HIS A 151 -0.29 -1.37 -14.22
N LEU A 152 0.10 -1.98 -13.09
CA LEU A 152 0.86 -3.21 -13.12
C LEU A 152 0.00 -4.38 -13.63
N SER A 153 0.65 -5.35 -14.27
CA SER A 153 -0.01 -6.49 -14.89
C SER A 153 -0.70 -7.41 -13.88
N LEU A 154 -1.70 -8.16 -14.36
CA LEU A 154 -2.40 -9.18 -13.57
C LEU A 154 -1.43 -10.24 -13.02
N ALA A 155 -0.36 -10.57 -13.77
CA ALA A 155 0.69 -11.47 -13.33
C ALA A 155 1.35 -11.02 -12.01
N PHE A 156 1.61 -9.72 -11.87
CA PHE A 156 2.16 -9.13 -10.63
C PHE A 156 1.18 -9.29 -9.47
N HIS A 157 -0.11 -8.98 -9.69
CA HIS A 157 -1.14 -9.04 -8.64
C HIS A 157 -1.44 -10.46 -8.16
N ASN A 158 -1.49 -11.44 -9.07
CA ASN A 158 -1.77 -12.83 -8.72
C ASN A 158 -0.65 -13.52 -7.92
N ARG A 159 0.56 -13.00 -7.99
CA ARG A 159 1.73 -13.59 -7.29
C ARG A 159 1.99 -13.02 -5.92
N ARG A 160 1.59 -11.79 -5.67
CA ARG A 160 1.83 -11.12 -4.40
C ARG A 160 0.60 -11.12 -3.52
N ARG A 161 0.82 -11.30 -2.23
CA ARG A 161 -0.27 -11.20 -1.25
C ARG A 161 -0.81 -9.78 -1.23
N THR A 162 -2.11 -9.61 -1.34
CA THR A 162 -2.78 -8.29 -1.30
C THR A 162 -2.37 -7.48 -0.07
N GLY A 163 -2.18 -8.14 1.08
CA GLY A 163 -1.73 -7.48 2.31
C GLY A 163 -0.32 -6.86 2.20
N ASP A 164 0.60 -7.43 1.42
CA ASP A 164 1.93 -6.83 1.20
C ASP A 164 1.83 -5.55 0.36
N MET A 165 1.01 -5.56 -0.68
CA MET A 165 0.75 -4.38 -1.51
C MET A 165 0.05 -3.27 -0.72
N LEU A 166 -0.95 -3.63 0.08
CA LEU A 166 -1.65 -2.68 0.96
C LEU A 166 -0.67 -2.03 1.94
N ARG A 167 0.22 -2.81 2.57
CA ARG A 167 1.25 -2.31 3.48
C ARG A 167 2.17 -1.29 2.81
N ARG A 168 2.53 -1.47 1.53
CA ARG A 168 3.38 -0.52 0.78
C ARG A 168 2.69 0.82 0.55
N VAL A 169 1.39 0.81 0.24
CA VAL A 169 0.59 2.03 0.02
C VAL A 169 0.29 2.76 1.34
N THR A 170 0.10 2.02 2.44
CA THR A 170 -0.28 2.57 3.75
C THR A 170 0.94 2.77 4.64
N SER A 171 1.41 1.69 5.29
CA SER A 171 2.41 1.76 6.36
C SER A 171 3.79 2.22 5.91
N ASP A 172 4.25 1.82 4.70
CA ASP A 172 5.58 2.25 4.22
C ASP A 172 5.57 3.74 3.88
N VAL A 173 4.50 4.25 3.24
CA VAL A 173 4.35 5.68 2.98
C VAL A 173 4.20 6.47 4.28
N GLU A 174 3.44 5.94 5.25
CA GLU A 174 3.28 6.57 6.57
C GLU A 174 4.62 6.66 7.32
N GLN A 175 5.48 5.63 7.27
CA GLN A 175 6.81 5.68 7.89
C GLN A 175 7.69 6.77 7.27
N VAL A 176 7.64 6.95 5.94
CA VAL A 176 8.35 8.03 5.25
C VAL A 176 7.79 9.40 5.66
N GLU A 177 6.47 9.53 5.71
CA GLU A 177 5.78 10.76 6.17
C GLU A 177 6.17 11.13 7.60
N GLN A 178 6.10 10.17 8.54
CA GLN A 178 6.45 10.37 9.95
C GLN A 178 7.93 10.75 10.12
N PHE A 179 8.83 10.17 9.34
CA PHE A 179 10.24 10.53 9.35
C PHE A 179 10.42 12.00 8.97
N ILE A 180 9.78 12.45 7.90
CA ILE A 180 9.89 13.83 7.44
C ILE A 180 9.28 14.77 8.48
N VAL A 181 8.06 14.47 8.96
CA VAL A 181 7.32 15.36 9.87
C VAL A 181 7.95 15.44 11.26
N LYS A 182 8.48 14.35 11.79
CA LYS A 182 8.97 14.32 13.17
C LYS A 182 10.47 14.18 13.26
N SER A 183 11.05 13.18 12.60
CA SER A 183 12.47 12.86 12.78
C SER A 183 13.40 13.91 12.18
N LEU A 184 13.02 14.46 11.03
CA LEU A 184 13.82 15.49 10.37
C LEU A 184 13.83 16.81 11.19
N SER A 185 12.68 17.20 11.78
CA SER A 185 12.59 18.35 12.70
C SER A 185 13.43 18.11 13.95
N ASP A 186 13.25 16.95 14.59
CA ASP A 186 14.00 16.59 15.80
C ASP A 186 15.53 16.61 15.56
N ILE A 187 16.00 16.11 14.41
CA ILE A 187 17.43 16.09 14.06
C ILE A 187 17.91 17.52 13.77
N ALA A 188 17.23 18.24 12.88
CA ALA A 188 17.66 19.57 12.45
C ALA A 188 17.61 20.58 13.60
N GLY A 189 16.51 20.64 14.37
CA GLY A 189 16.35 21.51 15.53
C GLY A 189 17.38 21.18 16.61
N SER A 190 17.56 19.88 16.94
CA SER A 190 18.57 19.46 17.93
C SER A 190 20.00 19.84 17.50
N LEU A 191 20.31 19.66 16.21
CA LEU A 191 21.63 20.02 15.68
C LEU A 191 21.88 21.54 15.75
N LEU A 192 20.87 22.33 15.40
CA LEU A 192 20.95 23.80 15.50
C LEU A 192 21.15 24.28 16.95
N VAL A 193 20.41 23.71 17.89
CA VAL A 193 20.59 24.03 19.33
C VAL A 193 21.98 23.63 19.82
N LEU A 194 22.48 22.45 19.48
CA LEU A 194 23.81 22.00 19.89
C LEU A 194 24.93 22.88 19.29
N ILE A 195 24.84 23.18 18.00
CA ILE A 195 25.82 24.07 17.33
C ILE A 195 25.75 25.48 17.91
N GLY A 196 24.55 26.04 18.09
CA GLY A 196 24.32 27.35 18.66
C GLY A 196 24.85 27.45 20.10
N THR A 197 24.59 26.44 20.92
CA THR A 197 25.09 26.37 22.30
C THR A 197 26.63 26.31 22.34
N LEU A 198 27.24 25.43 21.52
CA LEU A 198 28.69 25.28 21.47
C LEU A 198 29.38 26.55 20.95
N ALA A 199 28.83 27.16 19.90
CA ALA A 199 29.35 28.45 19.37
C ALA A 199 29.27 29.55 20.40
N PHE A 200 28.16 29.64 21.15
CA PHE A 200 28.01 30.63 22.23
C PHE A 200 29.00 30.39 23.38
N LEU A 201 29.21 29.15 23.79
CA LEU A 201 30.19 28.77 24.82
C LEU A 201 31.61 29.14 24.37
N LEU A 202 31.99 28.83 23.13
CA LEU A 202 33.31 29.18 22.56
C LEU A 202 33.55 30.66 22.54
N TRP A 203 32.53 31.49 22.31
CA TRP A 203 32.66 32.93 22.32
C TRP A 203 32.86 33.52 23.72
N HIS A 204 32.23 32.90 24.76
CA HIS A 204 32.28 33.40 26.13
C HIS A 204 33.41 32.80 26.98
N SER A 205 33.66 31.49 26.85
CA SER A 205 34.71 30.77 27.60
C SER A 205 35.08 29.52 26.84
N TRP A 206 36.27 29.49 26.28
CA TRP A 206 36.77 28.32 25.54
C TRP A 206 36.98 27.12 26.45
N GLU A 207 37.29 27.32 27.74
CA GLU A 207 37.51 26.26 28.74
C GLU A 207 36.22 25.43 28.95
N VAL A 208 35.09 26.16 29.15
CA VAL A 208 33.78 25.53 29.32
C VAL A 208 33.32 24.89 28.01
N ALA A 209 33.61 25.51 26.87
CA ALA A 209 33.30 24.95 25.55
C ALA A 209 34.05 23.63 25.27
N VAL A 210 35.34 23.53 25.63
CA VAL A 210 36.12 22.31 25.50
C VAL A 210 35.54 21.21 26.40
N LEU A 211 35.18 21.55 27.65
CA LEU A 211 34.53 20.59 28.54
C LEU A 211 33.22 20.09 27.94
N ALA A 212 32.36 20.95 27.43
CA ALA A 212 31.11 20.58 26.75
C ALA A 212 31.36 19.72 25.50
N ALA A 213 32.36 20.11 24.68
CA ALA A 213 32.73 19.36 23.48
C ALA A 213 33.28 17.95 23.81
N CYS A 214 34.03 17.80 24.92
CA CYS A 214 34.50 16.50 25.39
C CYS A 214 33.36 15.56 25.84
N MET A 215 32.22 16.09 26.28
CA MET A 215 31.06 15.29 26.68
C MET A 215 30.36 14.66 25.48
N VAL A 216 30.37 15.30 24.31
CA VAL A 216 29.67 14.80 23.10
C VAL A 216 30.19 13.42 22.66
N PRO A 217 31.50 13.16 22.54
CA PRO A 217 32.01 11.82 22.23
C PRO A 217 31.65 10.76 23.28
N VAL A 218 31.70 11.09 24.56
CA VAL A 218 31.33 10.17 25.65
C VAL A 218 29.85 9.78 25.56
N LEU A 219 28.99 10.76 25.40
CA LEU A 219 27.56 10.53 25.21
C LEU A 219 27.29 9.71 23.93
N SER A 220 28.01 10.00 22.86
CA SER A 220 27.88 9.27 21.60
C SER A 220 28.32 7.80 21.75
N LEU A 221 29.41 7.50 22.45
CA LEU A 221 29.90 6.16 22.68
C LEU A 221 28.90 5.33 23.52
N VAL A 222 28.45 5.88 24.64
CA VAL A 222 27.44 5.25 25.50
C VAL A 222 26.17 4.99 24.72
N SER A 223 25.71 5.97 23.97
CA SER A 223 24.51 5.86 23.15
C SER A 223 24.63 4.82 22.06
N HIS A 224 25.77 4.75 21.39
CA HIS A 224 26.02 3.72 20.38
C HIS A 224 25.96 2.31 20.97
N TYR A 225 26.59 2.10 22.14
CA TYR A 225 26.57 0.83 22.84
C TYR A 225 25.13 0.39 23.22
N PHE A 226 24.35 1.27 23.81
CA PHE A 226 22.97 0.97 24.19
C PHE A 226 22.04 0.86 22.98
N SER A 227 22.18 1.71 21.96
CA SER A 227 21.34 1.69 20.76
C SER A 227 21.38 0.36 20.02
N GLN A 228 22.54 -0.27 19.90
CA GLN A 228 22.65 -1.60 19.26
C GLN A 228 21.87 -2.66 20.06
N ARG A 229 22.01 -2.68 21.39
CA ARG A 229 21.33 -3.63 22.26
C ARG A 229 19.82 -3.41 22.29
N ILE A 230 19.37 -2.16 22.48
CA ILE A 230 17.95 -1.79 22.45
C ILE A 230 17.35 -2.19 21.10
N THR A 231 18.04 -1.94 19.98
CA THR A 231 17.55 -2.32 18.65
C THR A 231 17.40 -3.84 18.50
N ALA A 232 18.37 -4.61 19.01
CA ALA A 232 18.33 -6.08 18.95
C ALA A 232 17.16 -6.64 19.78
N THR A 233 16.97 -6.12 21.01
CA THR A 233 15.90 -6.55 21.91
C THR A 233 14.53 -6.13 21.38
N ALA A 234 14.39 -4.90 20.86
CA ALA A 234 13.17 -4.44 20.21
C ALA A 234 12.81 -5.24 18.95
N ARG A 235 13.79 -5.82 18.23
CA ARG A 235 13.51 -6.76 17.14
C ARG A 235 12.97 -8.09 17.68
N ARG A 236 13.51 -8.62 18.76
CA ARG A 236 13.00 -9.84 19.40
C ARG A 236 11.58 -9.64 19.93
N GLN A 237 11.33 -8.53 20.62
CA GLN A 237 9.99 -8.17 21.09
C GLN A 237 8.98 -8.16 19.95
N ARG A 238 9.28 -7.47 18.84
CA ARG A 238 8.37 -7.42 17.67
C ARG A 238 8.18 -8.78 16.99
N ALA A 239 9.20 -9.63 16.98
CA ALA A 239 9.05 -10.99 16.47
C ALA A 239 8.04 -11.78 17.32
N ARG A 240 8.16 -11.71 18.68
CA ARG A 240 7.24 -12.39 19.59
C ARG A 240 5.81 -11.81 19.56
N GLU A 241 5.67 -10.49 19.43
CA GLU A 241 4.38 -9.85 19.18
C GLU A 241 3.76 -10.29 17.86
N GLY A 242 4.59 -10.48 16.81
CA GLY A 242 4.18 -11.02 15.53
C GLY A 242 3.72 -12.48 15.61
N ASP A 243 4.43 -13.33 16.36
CA ASP A 243 4.06 -14.72 16.61
C ASP A 243 2.71 -14.79 17.34
N LEU A 244 2.52 -13.97 18.38
CA LEU A 244 1.26 -13.84 19.14
C LEU A 244 0.10 -13.40 18.22
N ALA A 245 0.31 -12.37 17.40
CA ALA A 245 -0.71 -11.88 16.48
C ALA A 245 -1.09 -12.94 15.42
N SER A 246 -0.09 -13.70 14.93
CA SER A 246 -0.33 -14.80 13.97
C SER A 246 -1.12 -15.93 14.61
N ALA A 247 -0.80 -16.32 15.85
CA ALA A 247 -1.55 -17.34 16.60
C ALA A 247 -3.00 -16.89 16.86
N ALA A 248 -3.22 -15.64 17.23
CA ALA A 248 -4.56 -15.08 17.39
C ALA A 248 -5.35 -15.08 16.07
N GLN A 249 -4.73 -14.69 14.97
CA GLN A 249 -5.36 -14.69 13.65
C GLN A 249 -5.74 -16.10 13.21
N GLU A 250 -4.83 -17.09 13.38
CA GLU A 250 -5.07 -18.49 13.07
C GLU A 250 -6.28 -19.02 13.86
N LEU A 251 -6.30 -18.78 15.20
CA LEU A 251 -7.39 -19.17 16.09
C LEU A 251 -8.74 -18.57 15.64
N LEU A 252 -8.80 -17.26 15.42
CA LEU A 252 -10.04 -16.56 15.05
C LEU A 252 -10.56 -17.01 13.67
N THR A 253 -9.66 -17.30 12.74
CA THR A 253 -10.04 -17.82 11.42
C THR A 253 -10.57 -19.25 11.51
N SER A 254 -10.01 -20.05 12.42
CA SER A 254 -10.35 -21.46 12.61
C SER A 254 -11.32 -21.70 13.77
N ILE A 255 -11.98 -20.67 14.30
CA ILE A 255 -12.85 -20.78 15.49
C ILE A 255 -13.94 -21.85 15.37
N PRO A 256 -14.59 -22.08 14.21
CA PRO A 256 -15.55 -23.17 14.06
C PRO A 256 -14.94 -24.56 14.30
N VAL A 257 -13.68 -24.76 13.88
CA VAL A 257 -12.95 -26.02 14.09
C VAL A 257 -12.66 -26.21 15.57
N VAL A 258 -12.13 -25.17 16.24
CA VAL A 258 -11.81 -25.22 17.67
C VAL A 258 -13.05 -25.53 18.51
N GLN A 259 -14.17 -24.89 18.19
CA GLN A 259 -15.44 -25.13 18.89
C GLN A 259 -16.01 -26.53 18.63
N THR A 260 -15.98 -26.97 17.38
CA THR A 260 -16.51 -28.29 16.98
C THR A 260 -15.72 -29.43 17.62
N PHE A 261 -14.40 -29.30 17.72
CA PHE A 261 -13.53 -30.31 18.32
C PHE A 261 -13.32 -30.14 19.83
N GLY A 262 -13.90 -29.09 20.46
CA GLY A 262 -13.81 -28.84 21.90
C GLY A 262 -12.41 -28.51 22.42
N GLN A 263 -11.51 -28.00 21.54
CA GLN A 263 -10.10 -27.77 21.85
C GLN A 263 -9.79 -26.38 22.44
N SER A 264 -10.80 -25.68 22.97
CA SER A 264 -10.64 -24.30 23.49
C SER A 264 -9.57 -24.17 24.59
N ARG A 265 -9.42 -25.19 25.47
CA ARG A 265 -8.41 -25.17 26.53
C ARG A 265 -6.98 -25.32 25.97
N TYR A 266 -6.79 -26.15 24.97
CA TYR A 266 -5.49 -26.34 24.31
C TYR A 266 -5.04 -25.05 23.64
N GLU A 267 -5.93 -24.43 22.87
CA GLU A 267 -5.61 -23.17 22.18
C GLU A 267 -5.40 -22.02 23.16
N GLN A 268 -6.13 -21.99 24.30
CA GLN A 268 -5.90 -21.00 25.35
C GLN A 268 -4.49 -21.14 25.96
N GLN A 269 -4.05 -22.35 26.27
CA GLN A 269 -2.71 -22.59 26.82
C GLN A 269 -1.62 -22.18 25.82
N ARG A 270 -1.79 -22.52 24.55
CA ARG A 270 -0.88 -22.12 23.47
C ARG A 270 -0.78 -20.59 23.35
N PHE A 271 -1.91 -19.90 23.42
CA PHE A 271 -1.95 -18.44 23.40
C PHE A 271 -1.30 -17.81 24.63
N GLU A 272 -1.50 -18.39 25.82
CA GLU A 272 -0.87 -17.97 27.08
C GLU A 272 0.68 -18.09 26.98
N GLU A 273 1.20 -19.17 26.40
CA GLU A 273 2.65 -19.33 26.16
C GLU A 273 3.20 -18.22 25.28
N HIS A 274 2.60 -17.98 24.11
CA HIS A 274 3.02 -16.90 23.20
C HIS A 274 2.91 -15.52 23.86
N SER A 275 1.85 -15.30 24.65
CA SER A 275 1.64 -14.04 25.39
C SER A 275 2.71 -13.83 26.46
N TYR A 276 3.08 -14.89 27.18
CA TYR A 276 4.15 -14.84 28.17
C TYR A 276 5.53 -14.54 27.53
N GLU A 277 5.86 -15.19 26.41
CA GLU A 277 7.09 -14.91 25.67
C GLU A 277 7.16 -13.48 25.14
N ALA A 278 6.04 -12.94 24.64
CA ALA A 278 5.94 -11.55 24.20
C ALA A 278 6.12 -10.57 25.37
N MET A 279 5.49 -10.85 26.51
CA MET A 279 5.65 -10.07 27.76
C MET A 279 7.12 -10.09 28.24
N ALA A 280 7.77 -11.26 28.31
CA ALA A 280 9.16 -11.38 28.74
C ALA A 280 10.08 -10.57 27.84
N ALA A 281 9.92 -10.67 26.50
CA ALA A 281 10.69 -9.89 25.56
C ALA A 281 10.46 -8.36 25.67
N ALA A 282 9.24 -7.96 26.01
CA ALA A 282 8.91 -6.55 26.27
C ALA A 282 9.58 -6.04 27.56
N LEU A 283 9.58 -6.82 28.64
CA LEU A 283 10.26 -6.48 29.89
C LEU A 283 11.76 -6.34 29.71
N ASP A 284 12.41 -7.21 28.90
CA ASP A 284 13.82 -7.10 28.55
C ASP A 284 14.12 -5.78 27.83
N SER A 285 13.22 -5.35 26.92
CA SER A 285 13.37 -4.07 26.21
C SER A 285 13.27 -2.89 27.18
N VAL A 286 12.25 -2.90 28.06
CA VAL A 286 12.07 -1.85 29.07
C VAL A 286 13.26 -1.79 30.04
N GLY A 287 13.80 -2.94 30.47
CA GLY A 287 14.97 -3.01 31.33
C GLY A 287 16.21 -2.34 30.73
N LEU A 288 16.47 -2.56 29.42
CA LEU A 288 17.57 -1.90 28.72
C LEU A 288 17.34 -0.39 28.53
N GLU A 289 16.10 0.04 28.24
CA GLU A 289 15.76 1.46 28.13
C GLU A 289 15.90 2.19 29.49
N ALA A 290 15.49 1.54 30.58
CA ALA A 290 15.66 2.07 31.93
C ALA A 290 17.15 2.18 32.30
N GLY A 291 17.95 1.13 32.02
CA GLY A 291 19.40 1.14 32.20
C GLY A 291 20.09 2.26 31.42
N PHE A 292 19.70 2.48 30.16
CA PHE A 292 20.18 3.61 29.35
C PHE A 292 19.84 4.95 30.00
N SER A 293 18.59 5.14 30.43
CA SER A 293 18.13 6.37 31.06
C SER A 293 18.88 6.68 32.34
N TRP A 294 19.17 5.64 33.14
CA TRP A 294 19.94 5.78 34.37
C TRP A 294 21.40 6.20 34.10
N VAL A 295 22.10 5.50 33.20
CA VAL A 295 23.49 5.85 32.82
C VAL A 295 23.58 7.26 32.25
N PHE A 296 22.61 7.62 31.40
CA PHE A 296 22.55 8.94 30.80
C PHE A 296 22.32 10.05 31.87
N GLY A 297 21.46 9.80 32.87
CA GLY A 297 21.23 10.71 33.99
C GLY A 297 22.48 10.88 34.89
N VAL A 298 23.24 9.80 35.11
CA VAL A 298 24.53 9.89 35.82
C VAL A 298 25.54 10.73 35.04
N LEU A 299 25.65 10.52 33.73
CA LEU A 299 26.53 11.35 32.87
C LEU A 299 26.13 12.83 32.88
N GLU A 300 24.83 13.11 32.86
CA GLU A 300 24.31 14.47 33.01
C GLU A 300 24.75 15.10 34.34
N ALA A 301 24.60 14.40 35.46
CA ALA A 301 25.02 14.87 36.78
C ALA A 301 26.54 15.08 36.87
N VAL A 302 27.36 14.17 36.33
CA VAL A 302 28.83 14.31 36.25
C VAL A 302 29.20 15.52 35.42
N SER A 303 28.54 15.75 34.29
CA SER A 303 28.80 16.89 33.41
C SER A 303 28.50 18.23 34.12
N ILE A 304 27.34 18.31 34.79
CA ILE A 304 26.97 19.49 35.55
C ILE A 304 27.98 19.75 36.70
N SER A 305 28.37 18.69 37.42
CA SER A 305 29.34 18.81 38.50
C SER A 305 30.70 19.28 38.01
N ALA A 306 31.14 18.78 36.84
CA ALA A 306 32.39 19.25 36.22
C ALA A 306 32.34 20.72 35.84
N VAL A 307 31.19 21.19 35.31
CA VAL A 307 30.98 22.62 34.99
C VAL A 307 30.94 23.48 36.22
N VAL A 308 30.29 23.01 37.30
CA VAL A 308 30.29 23.73 38.58
C VAL A 308 31.71 23.84 39.13
N TRP A 309 32.48 22.76 39.13
CA TRP A 309 33.87 22.76 39.61
C TRP A 309 34.77 23.70 38.79
N LEU A 310 34.73 23.60 37.47
CA LEU A 310 35.49 24.48 36.56
C LEU A 310 35.04 25.93 36.68
N GLY A 311 33.72 26.15 36.75
CA GLY A 311 33.13 27.48 36.94
C GLY A 311 33.55 28.15 38.24
N MET A 312 33.53 27.40 39.36
CA MET A 312 34.03 27.88 40.66
C MET A 312 35.51 28.27 40.60
N TRP A 313 36.34 27.46 39.91
CA TRP A 313 37.76 27.76 39.73
C TRP A 313 37.97 29.05 38.90
N LEU A 314 37.19 29.25 37.82
CA LEU A 314 37.23 30.47 37.00
C LEU A 314 36.69 31.69 37.74
N VAL A 315 35.65 31.55 38.55
CA VAL A 315 35.14 32.63 39.43
C VAL A 315 36.16 33.04 40.49
N GLY A 316 36.88 32.08 41.09
CA GLY A 316 37.96 32.35 42.05
C GLY A 316 39.17 33.07 41.45
N ARG A 317 39.29 33.15 40.13
CA ARG A 317 40.29 33.91 39.36
C ARG A 317 39.75 35.21 38.78
N ASP A 318 38.52 35.61 39.15
CA ASP A 318 37.82 36.77 38.59
C ASP A 318 37.64 36.73 37.05
N ALA A 319 37.78 35.54 36.44
CA ALA A 319 37.60 35.33 35.01
C ALA A 319 36.13 35.22 34.59
N LEU A 320 35.25 34.82 35.53
CA LEU A 320 33.83 34.66 35.30
C LEU A 320 33.01 35.19 36.49
N SER A 321 31.80 35.70 36.20
CA SER A 321 30.83 36.02 37.24
C SER A 321 30.06 34.74 37.67
N VAL A 322 29.51 34.75 38.90
CA VAL A 322 28.70 33.65 39.39
C VAL A 322 27.40 33.48 38.58
N GLY A 323 26.83 34.58 38.10
CA GLY A 323 25.66 34.53 37.23
C GLY A 323 25.96 33.88 35.87
N THR A 324 27.14 34.19 35.31
CA THR A 324 27.60 33.54 34.07
C THR A 324 27.84 32.03 34.29
N MET A 325 28.36 31.62 35.45
CA MET A 325 28.49 30.22 35.81
C MET A 325 27.12 29.51 35.85
N VAL A 326 26.13 30.12 36.51
CA VAL A 326 24.75 29.59 36.55
C VAL A 326 24.16 29.45 35.15
N PHE A 327 24.38 30.48 34.33
CA PHE A 327 23.94 30.46 32.93
C PHE A 327 24.58 29.30 32.16
N PHE A 328 25.89 29.04 32.30
CA PHE A 328 26.56 27.89 31.64
C PHE A 328 26.03 26.53 32.11
N ILE A 329 25.71 26.37 33.40
CA ILE A 329 25.09 25.18 33.93
C ILE A 329 23.75 24.90 33.21
N LEU A 330 22.89 25.94 33.11
CA LEU A 330 21.60 25.81 32.41
C LEU A 330 21.77 25.53 30.91
N LEU A 331 22.79 26.13 30.28
CA LEU A 331 23.08 25.90 28.86
C LEU A 331 23.51 24.45 28.60
N ILE A 332 24.37 23.90 29.46
CA ILE A 332 24.81 22.50 29.34
C ILE A 332 23.66 21.52 29.62
N GLN A 333 22.81 21.80 30.62
CA GLN A 333 21.60 21.01 30.82
C GLN A 333 20.73 20.96 29.55
N ASN A 334 20.59 22.11 28.87
CA ASN A 334 19.84 22.19 27.63
C ASN A 334 20.44 21.35 26.46
N MET A 335 21.71 20.96 26.49
CA MET A 335 22.35 20.11 25.47
C MET A 335 21.97 18.65 25.57
N PHE A 336 21.59 18.14 26.75
CA PHE A 336 21.29 16.73 26.94
C PHE A 336 20.01 16.29 26.23
N LYS A 337 18.97 17.11 26.25
CA LYS A 337 17.68 16.81 25.61
C LYS A 337 17.78 16.68 24.09
N PRO A 338 18.40 17.62 23.34
CA PRO A 338 18.68 17.47 21.91
C PRO A 338 19.54 16.24 21.58
N THR A 339 20.60 16.00 22.38
CA THR A 339 21.47 14.84 22.18
C THR A 339 20.69 13.52 22.26
N ARG A 340 19.82 13.38 23.26
CA ARG A 340 18.93 12.23 23.43
C ARG A 340 17.96 12.06 22.23
N LYS A 341 17.40 13.17 21.71
CA LYS A 341 16.55 13.18 20.52
C LYS A 341 17.28 12.64 19.29
N ILE A 342 18.46 13.13 18.97
CA ILE A 342 19.27 12.68 17.82
C ILE A 342 19.53 11.19 17.88
N ILE A 343 19.95 10.67 19.04
CA ILE A 343 20.27 9.26 19.23
C ILE A 343 19.06 8.37 18.94
N LYS A 344 17.87 8.76 19.40
CA LYS A 344 16.63 8.02 19.16
C LYS A 344 16.29 7.93 17.67
N GLN A 345 16.69 8.91 16.87
CA GLN A 345 16.37 8.94 15.44
C GLN A 345 17.19 7.96 14.58
N TRP A 346 18.36 7.49 15.05
CA TRP A 346 19.17 6.52 14.28
C TRP A 346 18.44 5.22 13.94
N THR A 347 17.64 4.70 14.88
CA THR A 347 16.82 3.50 14.65
C THR A 347 15.70 3.71 13.65
N ILE A 348 15.18 4.94 13.56
CA ILE A 348 14.12 5.30 12.63
C ILE A 348 14.65 5.41 11.20
N ILE A 349 15.85 5.96 11.02
CA ILE A 349 16.49 6.11 9.70
C ILE A 349 16.61 4.76 8.99
N GLY A 350 17.03 3.71 9.71
CA GLY A 350 17.14 2.36 9.13
C GLY A 350 15.80 1.78 8.64
N LYS A 351 14.71 2.03 9.39
CA LYS A 351 13.36 1.59 9.00
C LYS A 351 12.86 2.33 7.79
N VAL A 352 13.01 3.65 7.77
CA VAL A 352 12.58 4.51 6.66
C VAL A 352 13.32 4.16 5.38
N ARG A 353 14.64 3.90 5.47
CA ARG A 353 15.41 3.43 4.32
C ARG A 353 14.80 2.17 3.71
N ALA A 354 14.48 1.18 4.52
CA ALA A 354 13.84 -0.06 4.05
C ALA A 354 12.46 0.21 3.42
N SER A 355 11.66 1.13 3.97
CA SER A 355 10.35 1.50 3.40
C SER A 355 10.50 2.23 2.07
N VAL A 356 11.46 3.16 1.95
CA VAL A 356 11.76 3.83 0.67
C VAL A 356 12.24 2.84 -0.38
N GLU A 357 13.11 1.89 -0.02
CA GLU A 357 13.59 0.84 -0.92
C GLU A 357 12.42 -0.01 -1.45
N ARG A 358 11.47 -0.42 -0.58
CA ARG A 358 10.28 -1.16 -1.01
C ARG A 358 9.33 -0.37 -1.90
N ILE A 359 9.13 0.92 -1.62
CA ILE A 359 8.34 1.82 -2.47
C ILE A 359 9.02 1.99 -3.83
N ALA A 360 10.34 2.22 -3.83
CA ALA A 360 11.13 2.38 -5.05
C ALA A 360 11.13 1.09 -5.90
N GLU A 361 11.21 -0.09 -5.27
CA GLU A 361 11.07 -1.38 -5.95
C GLU A 361 9.75 -1.48 -6.73
N VAL A 362 8.63 -1.06 -6.11
CA VAL A 362 7.33 -1.06 -6.80
C VAL A 362 7.32 -0.09 -7.96
N LEU A 363 7.76 1.15 -7.73
CA LEU A 363 7.74 2.20 -8.76
C LEU A 363 8.74 1.95 -9.93
N ALA A 364 9.77 1.13 -9.69
CA ALA A 364 10.72 0.73 -10.73
C ALA A 364 10.20 -0.40 -11.62
N ARG A 365 9.13 -1.09 -11.21
CA ARG A 365 8.57 -2.19 -12.01
C ARG A 365 7.87 -1.66 -13.25
N VAL A 366 8.24 -2.22 -14.40
CA VAL A 366 7.60 -1.91 -15.68
C VAL A 366 6.43 -2.87 -15.88
N PRO A 367 5.22 -2.39 -16.21
CA PRO A 367 4.11 -3.26 -16.57
C PRO A 367 4.49 -4.16 -17.76
N SER A 368 4.22 -5.47 -17.65
CA SER A 368 4.48 -6.41 -18.76
C SER A 368 3.53 -6.22 -19.92
N VAL A 369 2.38 -5.59 -19.69
CA VAL A 369 1.40 -5.19 -20.71
C VAL A 369 1.22 -3.69 -20.62
N SER A 370 1.52 -2.97 -21.68
CA SER A 370 1.41 -1.50 -21.78
C SER A 370 1.06 -1.08 -23.19
N ASP A 371 0.57 0.15 -23.33
CA ASP A 371 0.33 0.71 -24.64
C ASP A 371 1.65 0.91 -25.39
N SER A 372 1.69 0.49 -26.66
CA SER A 372 2.78 0.85 -27.56
C SER A 372 2.77 2.36 -27.78
N PRO A 373 3.92 3.01 -27.99
CA PRO A 373 3.96 4.43 -28.38
C PRO A 373 3.16 4.75 -29.65
N GLU A 374 2.95 3.74 -30.50
CA GLU A 374 2.20 3.84 -31.75
C GLU A 374 0.76 3.34 -31.63
N ALA A 375 0.32 2.94 -30.42
CA ALA A 375 -1.01 2.43 -30.20
C ALA A 375 -2.09 3.47 -30.53
N LYS A 376 -3.09 3.03 -31.28
CA LYS A 376 -4.20 3.86 -31.75
C LYS A 376 -5.47 3.57 -30.93
N GLU A 377 -6.40 4.51 -30.93
CA GLU A 377 -7.72 4.23 -30.36
C GLU A 377 -8.43 3.19 -31.25
N ALA A 378 -8.97 2.13 -30.62
CA ALA A 378 -9.66 1.06 -31.34
C ALA A 378 -10.93 1.60 -32.00
N PRO A 379 -11.19 1.27 -33.29
CA PRO A 379 -12.46 1.57 -33.93
C PRO A 379 -13.59 0.78 -33.28
N SER A 380 -14.83 1.05 -33.65
CA SER A 380 -15.96 0.20 -33.23
C SER A 380 -15.84 -1.18 -33.88
N PHE A 381 -15.68 -2.23 -33.07
CA PHE A 381 -15.49 -3.59 -33.56
C PHE A 381 -16.78 -4.21 -34.07
N ARG A 382 -16.65 -4.99 -35.16
CA ARG A 382 -17.70 -5.90 -35.63
C ARG A 382 -17.74 -7.17 -34.80
N GLY A 383 -16.58 -7.54 -34.21
CA GLY A 383 -16.44 -8.64 -33.29
C GLY A 383 -15.85 -9.91 -33.91
N GLU A 384 -15.17 -9.86 -35.05
CA GLU A 384 -14.40 -10.98 -35.54
C GLU A 384 -13.17 -11.19 -34.63
N LEU A 385 -12.99 -12.39 -34.10
CA LEU A 385 -11.84 -12.73 -33.24
C LEU A 385 -11.01 -13.83 -33.88
N GLU A 386 -9.69 -13.65 -33.95
CA GLU A 386 -8.77 -14.62 -34.54
C GLU A 386 -7.53 -14.80 -33.67
N PHE A 387 -7.18 -16.05 -33.39
CA PHE A 387 -5.91 -16.46 -32.79
C PHE A 387 -5.05 -17.05 -33.89
N ARG A 388 -3.82 -16.52 -34.07
CA ARG A 388 -2.88 -16.97 -35.09
C ARG A 388 -1.62 -17.47 -34.42
N HIS A 389 -1.42 -18.79 -34.42
CA HIS A 389 -0.23 -19.46 -33.89
C HIS A 389 0.16 -19.00 -32.48
N VAL A 390 -0.83 -18.83 -31.60
CA VAL A 390 -0.64 -18.29 -30.26
C VAL A 390 -0.02 -19.32 -29.33
N SER A 391 1.15 -18.97 -28.79
CA SER A 391 1.81 -19.71 -27.70
C SER A 391 1.99 -18.82 -26.48
N PHE A 392 1.79 -19.38 -25.29
CA PHE A 392 1.86 -18.63 -24.04
C PHE A 392 2.30 -19.48 -22.86
N ALA A 393 3.15 -18.90 -22.01
CA ALA A 393 3.51 -19.43 -20.70
C ALA A 393 3.43 -18.35 -19.62
N TYR A 394 2.99 -18.72 -18.41
CA TYR A 394 3.08 -17.80 -17.28
C TYR A 394 4.54 -17.70 -16.79
N ARG A 395 5.30 -16.73 -17.32
CA ARG A 395 6.71 -16.52 -16.97
C ARG A 395 6.83 -15.84 -15.61
N LEU A 396 7.86 -16.24 -14.86
CA LEU A 396 8.30 -15.51 -13.68
C LEU A 396 9.04 -14.25 -14.14
N ASP A 397 8.82 -13.11 -13.47
CA ASP A 397 9.68 -11.96 -13.68
C ASP A 397 11.14 -12.33 -13.35
N PRO A 398 12.14 -11.88 -14.12
CA PRO A 398 13.55 -12.20 -13.88
C PRO A 398 14.04 -11.84 -12.47
N GLU A 399 13.45 -10.85 -11.84
CA GLU A 399 13.77 -10.43 -10.47
C GLU A 399 13.16 -11.34 -9.40
N ASP A 400 12.06 -12.04 -9.71
CA ASP A 400 11.44 -13.02 -8.82
C ASP A 400 12.11 -14.40 -8.95
N THR A 401 12.70 -14.74 -10.11
CA THR A 401 13.52 -15.95 -10.28
C THR A 401 14.79 -15.96 -9.44
N ALA A 402 15.34 -14.80 -9.09
CA ALA A 402 16.50 -14.71 -8.18
C ALA A 402 16.18 -15.11 -6.73
N ARG A 403 14.92 -15.24 -6.36
CA ARG A 403 14.45 -15.64 -5.01
C ARG A 403 13.91 -17.06 -4.94
N GLU A 404 13.68 -17.72 -6.08
CA GLU A 404 13.28 -19.14 -6.12
C GLU A 404 14.53 -20.05 -6.18
N PRO A 405 14.46 -21.25 -5.57
CA PRO A 405 15.55 -22.20 -5.70
C PRO A 405 15.74 -22.56 -7.19
N PRO A 406 17.00 -22.77 -7.65
CA PRO A 406 17.32 -22.96 -9.06
C PRO A 406 16.70 -24.21 -9.73
N ASN A 407 15.96 -25.02 -8.97
CA ASN A 407 15.27 -26.23 -9.42
C ASN A 407 13.73 -26.15 -9.34
N GLY A 408 13.13 -24.94 -9.30
CA GLY A 408 11.70 -24.79 -9.44
C GLY A 408 11.24 -25.27 -10.83
N PRO A 409 10.07 -25.98 -10.96
CA PRO A 409 9.62 -26.48 -12.25
C PRO A 409 9.43 -25.28 -13.20
N SER A 410 10.20 -25.24 -14.29
CA SER A 410 9.88 -24.40 -15.45
C SER A 410 8.46 -24.77 -15.88
N ARG A 411 7.49 -23.88 -15.63
CA ARG A 411 6.13 -24.10 -16.10
C ARG A 411 6.19 -24.09 -17.63
N GLY A 412 5.96 -25.25 -18.25
CA GLY A 412 5.90 -25.41 -19.70
C GLY A 412 4.85 -24.49 -20.34
N LEU A 413 4.81 -24.49 -21.66
CA LEU A 413 3.78 -23.76 -22.41
C LEU A 413 2.38 -24.17 -21.91
N VAL A 414 1.55 -23.16 -21.64
CA VAL A 414 0.13 -23.35 -21.28
C VAL A 414 -0.73 -23.38 -22.55
N LEU A 415 -0.35 -22.58 -23.55
CA LEU A 415 -0.88 -22.63 -24.90
C LEU A 415 0.28 -22.89 -25.85
N ASP A 416 0.08 -23.78 -26.80
CA ASP A 416 1.09 -24.24 -27.75
C ASP A 416 0.47 -24.29 -29.15
N ASP A 417 0.82 -23.29 -29.96
CA ASP A 417 0.39 -23.14 -31.37
C ASP A 417 -1.14 -23.14 -31.57
N VAL A 418 -1.87 -22.37 -30.77
CA VAL A 418 -3.33 -22.28 -30.83
C VAL A 418 -3.76 -21.36 -31.96
N SER A 419 -4.53 -21.89 -32.92
CA SER A 419 -5.07 -21.13 -34.04
C SER A 419 -6.55 -21.43 -34.23
N PHE A 420 -7.40 -20.40 -34.22
CA PHE A 420 -8.83 -20.47 -34.54
C PHE A 420 -9.37 -19.08 -34.87
N ARG A 421 -10.51 -19.05 -35.55
CA ARG A 421 -11.22 -17.82 -35.91
C ARG A 421 -12.67 -17.93 -35.47
N VAL A 422 -13.23 -16.85 -34.98
CA VAL A 422 -14.64 -16.71 -34.55
C VAL A 422 -15.27 -15.61 -35.37
N CYS A 423 -16.37 -15.91 -36.04
CA CYS A 423 -17.10 -14.92 -36.84
C CYS A 423 -17.90 -13.97 -35.96
N PRO A 424 -18.21 -12.75 -36.46
CA PRO A 424 -19.08 -11.81 -35.76
C PRO A 424 -20.43 -12.46 -35.40
N GLY A 425 -20.79 -12.38 -34.10
CA GLY A 425 -22.03 -12.97 -33.56
C GLY A 425 -22.00 -14.48 -33.32
N GLU A 426 -20.90 -15.19 -33.66
CA GLU A 426 -20.75 -16.62 -33.40
C GLU A 426 -20.53 -16.89 -31.88
N ILE A 427 -21.16 -17.95 -31.40
CA ILE A 427 -20.99 -18.45 -30.03
C ILE A 427 -20.08 -19.69 -30.05
N VAL A 428 -18.88 -19.56 -29.49
CA VAL A 428 -17.88 -20.64 -29.42
C VAL A 428 -17.67 -21.09 -27.99
N ALA A 429 -17.83 -22.39 -27.74
CA ALA A 429 -17.57 -23.00 -26.43
C ALA A 429 -16.16 -23.62 -26.37
N LEU A 430 -15.40 -23.32 -25.31
CA LEU A 430 -14.11 -23.91 -24.98
C LEU A 430 -14.33 -25.04 -23.96
N VAL A 431 -14.02 -26.27 -24.32
CA VAL A 431 -14.19 -27.47 -23.47
C VAL A 431 -12.85 -28.18 -23.32
N GLY A 432 -12.61 -28.78 -22.17
CA GLY A 432 -11.38 -29.56 -21.93
C GLY A 432 -11.11 -29.76 -20.44
N PRO A 433 -10.13 -30.60 -20.09
CA PRO A 433 -9.74 -30.84 -18.69
C PRO A 433 -9.36 -29.59 -17.95
N SER A 434 -9.32 -29.63 -16.60
CA SER A 434 -8.76 -28.55 -15.81
C SER A 434 -7.27 -28.37 -16.16
N GLY A 435 -6.83 -27.12 -16.26
CA GLY A 435 -5.46 -26.79 -16.65
C GLY A 435 -5.14 -26.90 -18.15
N ALA A 436 -6.13 -27.16 -19.03
CA ALA A 436 -5.91 -27.25 -20.48
C ALA A 436 -5.59 -25.92 -21.18
N GLY A 437 -5.71 -24.77 -20.50
CA GLY A 437 -5.42 -23.44 -21.06
C GLY A 437 -6.66 -22.60 -21.42
N LYS A 438 -7.88 -23.07 -21.11
CA LYS A 438 -9.15 -22.36 -21.44
C LYS A 438 -9.23 -20.94 -20.89
N SER A 439 -9.03 -20.76 -19.58
CA SER A 439 -9.07 -19.43 -18.95
C SER A 439 -7.92 -18.55 -19.40
N THR A 440 -6.81 -19.12 -19.86
CA THR A 440 -5.70 -18.37 -20.46
C THR A 440 -6.14 -17.72 -21.78
N ILE A 441 -6.86 -18.47 -22.65
CA ILE A 441 -7.45 -17.90 -23.88
C ILE A 441 -8.38 -16.75 -23.53
N ALA A 442 -9.27 -16.92 -22.55
CA ALA A 442 -10.18 -15.87 -22.09
C ALA A 442 -9.47 -14.60 -21.61
N GLN A 443 -8.31 -14.74 -20.97
CA GLN A 443 -7.52 -13.63 -20.44
C GLN A 443 -6.68 -12.92 -21.50
N LEU A 444 -6.32 -13.58 -22.59
CA LEU A 444 -5.60 -12.98 -23.71
C LEU A 444 -6.49 -12.03 -24.55
N ILE A 445 -7.80 -12.29 -24.65
CA ILE A 445 -8.74 -11.49 -25.45
C ILE A 445 -8.82 -10.02 -24.95
N PRO A 446 -9.04 -9.71 -23.65
CA PRO A 446 -8.99 -8.34 -23.14
C PRO A 446 -7.56 -7.84 -22.89
N ARG A 447 -6.55 -8.56 -23.42
CA ARG A 447 -5.14 -8.25 -23.27
C ARG A 447 -4.75 -8.04 -21.81
N LEU A 448 -5.11 -9.00 -20.92
CA LEU A 448 -4.59 -9.05 -19.54
C LEU A 448 -3.16 -9.60 -19.51
N TYR A 449 -2.79 -10.34 -20.57
CA TYR A 449 -1.45 -10.83 -20.88
C TYR A 449 -1.21 -10.66 -22.38
N ASP A 450 0.05 -10.51 -22.78
CA ASP A 450 0.47 -10.59 -24.17
C ASP A 450 0.99 -12.01 -24.48
N PRO A 451 0.72 -12.59 -25.67
CA PRO A 451 1.23 -13.91 -26.05
C PRO A 451 2.76 -13.87 -26.22
N ASP A 452 3.42 -15.01 -25.95
CA ASP A 452 4.86 -15.16 -26.15
C ASP A 452 5.23 -15.31 -27.63
N ALA A 453 4.36 -15.94 -28.42
CA ALA A 453 4.46 -16.06 -29.87
C ALA A 453 3.07 -16.01 -30.50
N GLY A 454 3.02 -15.64 -31.77
CA GLY A 454 1.75 -15.44 -32.47
C GLY A 454 1.07 -14.12 -32.15
N GLU A 455 -0.18 -14.00 -32.59
CA GLU A 455 -0.97 -12.78 -32.43
C GLU A 455 -2.45 -13.09 -32.16
N VAL A 456 -3.09 -12.21 -31.40
CA VAL A 456 -4.55 -12.19 -31.22
C VAL A 456 -5.07 -11.00 -31.99
N CYS A 457 -5.98 -11.24 -32.93
CA CYS A 457 -6.52 -10.20 -33.81
C CYS A 457 -8.01 -10.01 -33.54
N ILE A 458 -8.47 -8.75 -33.61
CA ILE A 458 -9.87 -8.36 -33.66
C ILE A 458 -10.09 -7.60 -34.96
N ASP A 459 -11.09 -8.02 -35.74
CA ASP A 459 -11.40 -7.47 -37.07
C ASP A 459 -10.15 -7.35 -37.97
N GLY A 460 -9.29 -8.39 -37.93
CA GLY A 460 -8.08 -8.50 -38.73
C GLY A 460 -6.87 -7.70 -38.22
N SER A 461 -7.00 -6.95 -37.13
CA SER A 461 -5.92 -6.14 -36.54
C SER A 461 -5.43 -6.74 -35.22
N ASP A 462 -4.12 -6.82 -35.02
CA ASP A 462 -3.52 -7.25 -33.76
C ASP A 462 -3.94 -6.33 -32.62
N ILE A 463 -4.43 -6.91 -31.51
CA ILE A 463 -4.88 -6.17 -30.32
C ILE A 463 -3.77 -5.31 -29.69
N ARG A 464 -2.49 -5.60 -29.97
CA ARG A 464 -1.34 -4.82 -29.50
C ARG A 464 -1.23 -3.46 -30.18
N SER A 465 -1.87 -3.27 -31.33
CA SER A 465 -1.91 -1.99 -32.05
C SER A 465 -2.89 -0.98 -31.47
N PHE A 466 -3.74 -1.41 -30.53
CA PHE A 466 -4.74 -0.55 -29.88
C PHE A 466 -4.34 -0.15 -28.45
N THR A 467 -4.85 1.01 -28.00
CA THR A 467 -4.73 1.39 -26.60
C THR A 467 -5.58 0.44 -25.73
N LEU A 468 -5.04 0.05 -24.57
CA LEU A 468 -5.68 -0.90 -23.65
C LEU A 468 -7.09 -0.44 -23.23
N ASP A 469 -7.26 0.85 -23.00
CA ASP A 469 -8.54 1.40 -22.57
C ASP A 469 -9.60 1.30 -23.68
N SER A 470 -9.26 1.62 -24.94
CA SER A 470 -10.18 1.52 -26.08
C SER A 470 -10.54 0.08 -26.44
N LEU A 471 -9.55 -0.83 -26.37
CA LEU A 471 -9.75 -2.27 -26.57
C LEU A 471 -10.70 -2.83 -25.49
N ARG A 472 -10.36 -2.59 -24.21
CA ARG A 472 -11.11 -3.13 -23.08
C ARG A 472 -12.51 -2.57 -22.97
N ARG A 473 -12.79 -1.40 -23.50
CA ARG A 473 -14.16 -0.86 -23.59
C ARG A 473 -15.07 -1.72 -24.47
N GLN A 474 -14.52 -2.44 -25.44
CA GLN A 474 -15.27 -3.24 -26.42
C GLN A 474 -15.22 -4.75 -26.17
N VAL A 475 -14.64 -5.15 -25.04
CA VAL A 475 -14.63 -6.56 -24.58
C VAL A 475 -15.29 -6.62 -23.20
N SER A 476 -16.28 -7.47 -23.02
CA SER A 476 -16.90 -7.75 -21.74
C SER A 476 -16.46 -9.12 -21.23
N LEU A 477 -16.07 -9.19 -19.96
CA LEU A 477 -15.61 -10.40 -19.31
C LEU A 477 -16.46 -10.68 -18.06
N VAL A 478 -17.10 -11.87 -18.02
CA VAL A 478 -17.76 -12.38 -16.82
C VAL A 478 -16.91 -13.50 -16.25
N LEU A 479 -16.35 -13.28 -15.06
CA LEU A 479 -15.43 -14.19 -14.39
C LEU A 479 -16.19 -15.28 -13.61
N GLN A 480 -15.52 -16.40 -13.35
CA GLN A 480 -15.98 -17.50 -12.51
C GLN A 480 -16.31 -17.01 -11.09
N ASP A 481 -15.37 -16.33 -10.45
CA ASP A 481 -15.58 -15.68 -9.16
C ASP A 481 -16.09 -14.26 -9.39
N THR A 482 -17.38 -14.03 -9.13
CA THR A 482 -17.98 -12.71 -9.26
C THR A 482 -17.49 -11.77 -8.17
N ILE A 483 -16.72 -10.75 -8.57
CA ILE A 483 -16.21 -9.72 -7.68
C ILE A 483 -17.16 -8.51 -7.71
N LEU A 484 -17.77 -8.21 -6.57
CA LEU A 484 -18.56 -6.98 -6.35
C LEU A 484 -17.80 -6.07 -5.37
N PHE A 485 -17.91 -4.77 -5.63
CA PHE A 485 -17.31 -3.74 -4.77
C PHE A 485 -18.23 -3.42 -3.60
N GLN A 486 -17.64 -3.00 -2.49
CA GLN A 486 -18.36 -2.48 -1.32
C GLN A 486 -18.92 -1.07 -1.65
N GLU A 487 -19.93 -1.06 -2.50
CA GLU A 487 -20.60 0.10 -3.05
C GLU A 487 -22.06 -0.27 -3.27
N THR A 488 -22.90 0.69 -3.68
CA THR A 488 -24.30 0.41 -3.96
C THR A 488 -24.49 -0.55 -5.13
N VAL A 489 -25.63 -1.24 -5.18
CA VAL A 489 -26.01 -2.11 -6.31
C VAL A 489 -25.93 -1.34 -7.63
N ALA A 490 -26.46 -0.11 -7.66
CA ALA A 490 -26.43 0.75 -8.84
C ALA A 490 -25.01 1.03 -9.33
N ARG A 491 -24.07 1.34 -8.40
CA ARG A 491 -22.68 1.57 -8.76
C ARG A 491 -21.97 0.30 -9.23
N ASN A 492 -22.29 -0.85 -8.64
CA ASN A 492 -21.78 -2.13 -9.10
C ASN A 492 -22.20 -2.45 -10.54
N ILE A 493 -23.47 -2.24 -10.90
CA ILE A 493 -23.96 -2.44 -12.26
C ILE A 493 -23.37 -1.37 -13.19
N GLY A 494 -23.44 -0.10 -12.80
CA GLY A 494 -22.93 1.04 -13.56
C GLY A 494 -21.42 1.04 -13.78
N TYR A 495 -20.66 0.21 -13.04
CA TYR A 495 -19.23 0.03 -13.26
C TYR A 495 -18.89 -0.49 -14.68
N GLY A 496 -19.84 -1.16 -15.33
CA GLY A 496 -19.68 -1.62 -16.72
C GLY A 496 -19.44 -0.48 -17.71
N ARG A 497 -20.06 0.67 -17.53
CA ARG A 497 -19.91 1.84 -18.41
C ARG A 497 -19.95 3.14 -17.61
N ALA A 498 -18.86 3.90 -17.65
CA ALA A 498 -18.81 5.22 -17.00
C ALA A 498 -19.89 6.16 -17.56
N GLY A 499 -20.70 6.75 -16.67
CA GLY A 499 -21.78 7.66 -17.04
C GLY A 499 -23.10 6.97 -17.43
N ALA A 500 -23.25 5.66 -17.17
CA ALA A 500 -24.54 4.97 -17.32
C ALA A 500 -25.61 5.64 -16.46
N THR A 501 -26.78 5.89 -17.07
CA THR A 501 -27.94 6.50 -16.39
C THR A 501 -28.63 5.48 -15.48
N ARG A 502 -29.45 5.97 -14.56
CA ARG A 502 -30.24 5.10 -13.67
C ARG A 502 -31.17 4.17 -14.44
N ASP A 503 -31.79 4.70 -15.50
CA ASP A 503 -32.71 3.95 -16.34
C ASP A 503 -31.99 2.84 -17.12
N GLU A 504 -30.80 3.11 -17.64
CA GLU A 504 -29.96 2.08 -18.30
C GLU A 504 -29.52 0.98 -17.34
N ILE A 505 -29.19 1.35 -16.10
CA ILE A 505 -28.83 0.40 -15.03
C ILE A 505 -30.04 -0.49 -14.69
N ALA A 506 -31.23 0.10 -14.52
CA ALA A 506 -32.44 -0.64 -14.24
C ALA A 506 -32.86 -1.56 -15.41
N ALA A 507 -32.80 -1.07 -16.64
CA ALA A 507 -33.08 -1.88 -17.83
C ALA A 507 -32.14 -3.07 -17.96
N ALA A 508 -30.86 -2.91 -17.64
CA ALA A 508 -29.90 -4.00 -17.63
C ALA A 508 -30.16 -5.00 -16.48
N ALA A 509 -30.57 -4.53 -15.31
CA ALA A 509 -30.94 -5.40 -14.19
C ALA A 509 -32.17 -6.26 -14.51
N VAL A 510 -33.18 -5.70 -15.14
CA VAL A 510 -34.37 -6.46 -15.63
C VAL A 510 -33.95 -7.55 -16.62
N ARG A 511 -33.12 -7.21 -17.62
CA ARG A 511 -32.61 -8.19 -18.60
C ARG A 511 -31.73 -9.27 -18.00
N ALA A 512 -31.07 -8.98 -16.88
CA ALA A 512 -30.26 -9.93 -16.12
C ALA A 512 -31.08 -10.74 -15.10
N ASN A 513 -32.38 -10.59 -15.02
CA ASN A 513 -33.26 -11.13 -13.97
C ASN A 513 -32.81 -10.73 -12.55
N ALA A 514 -32.23 -9.53 -12.40
CA ALA A 514 -31.75 -9.03 -11.12
C ALA A 514 -32.73 -8.11 -10.42
N ASP A 515 -33.64 -7.45 -11.16
CA ASP A 515 -34.53 -6.42 -10.65
C ASP A 515 -35.46 -6.93 -9.53
N GLU A 516 -35.98 -8.16 -9.67
CA GLU A 516 -36.90 -8.75 -8.69
C GLU A 516 -36.29 -8.86 -7.27
N PHE A 517 -35.03 -9.29 -7.15
CA PHE A 517 -34.40 -9.39 -5.83
C PHE A 517 -33.88 -8.03 -5.35
N ILE A 518 -33.46 -7.15 -6.29
CA ILE A 518 -33.04 -5.78 -5.95
C ILE A 518 -34.22 -5.00 -5.36
N ASP A 519 -35.42 -5.16 -5.90
CA ASP A 519 -36.63 -4.51 -5.40
C ASP A 519 -37.02 -4.96 -3.99
N LYS A 520 -36.60 -6.15 -3.57
CA LYS A 520 -36.80 -6.70 -2.22
C LYS A 520 -35.78 -6.20 -1.20
N MET A 521 -34.72 -5.51 -1.66
CA MET A 521 -33.69 -4.95 -0.77
C MET A 521 -34.19 -3.66 -0.09
N PRO A 522 -33.68 -3.33 1.11
CA PRO A 522 -34.16 -2.18 1.89
C PRO A 522 -34.15 -0.86 1.11
N ASP A 523 -33.02 -0.56 0.43
CA ASP A 523 -32.81 0.67 -0.34
C ASP A 523 -32.76 0.39 -1.85
N ARG A 524 -33.27 -0.76 -2.30
CA ARG A 524 -33.31 -1.18 -3.72
C ARG A 524 -31.92 -1.05 -4.36
N TYR A 525 -31.82 -0.29 -5.44
CA TYR A 525 -30.56 -0.02 -6.18
C TYR A 525 -29.52 0.77 -5.36
N ASP A 526 -29.92 1.49 -4.31
CA ASP A 526 -29.03 2.26 -3.44
C ASP A 526 -28.55 1.45 -2.23
N THR A 527 -29.00 0.19 -2.10
CA THR A 527 -28.52 -0.72 -1.06
C THR A 527 -27.01 -0.91 -1.19
N GLU A 528 -26.27 -0.63 -0.11
CA GLU A 528 -24.83 -0.88 -0.01
C GLU A 528 -24.55 -2.36 0.18
N LEU A 529 -23.64 -2.89 -0.64
CA LEU A 529 -23.18 -4.26 -0.53
C LEU A 529 -22.06 -4.35 0.51
N GLY A 530 -22.15 -5.33 1.42
CA GLY A 530 -21.13 -5.61 2.41
C GLY A 530 -19.81 -6.08 1.80
N GLU A 531 -18.82 -6.33 2.65
CA GLU A 531 -17.52 -6.84 2.21
C GLU A 531 -17.70 -8.12 1.37
N ARG A 532 -17.19 -8.10 0.13
CA ARG A 532 -17.36 -9.17 -0.87
C ARG A 532 -18.81 -9.56 -1.15
N ALA A 533 -19.77 -8.67 -0.86
CA ALA A 533 -21.20 -8.93 -1.04
C ALA A 533 -21.67 -10.26 -0.41
N THR A 534 -21.20 -10.53 0.83
CA THR A 534 -21.54 -11.74 1.58
C THR A 534 -23.02 -11.84 1.94
N ASN A 535 -23.74 -10.73 1.85
CA ASN A 535 -25.19 -10.62 2.02
C ASN A 535 -26.01 -11.09 0.80
N LEU A 536 -25.34 -11.47 -0.31
CA LEU A 536 -25.96 -11.99 -1.52
C LEU A 536 -25.66 -13.46 -1.73
N SER A 537 -26.61 -14.19 -2.30
CA SER A 537 -26.41 -15.55 -2.81
C SER A 537 -25.46 -15.56 -4.01
N GLY A 538 -24.89 -16.71 -4.36
CA GLY A 538 -24.06 -16.87 -5.55
C GLY A 538 -24.76 -16.43 -6.83
N GLY A 539 -26.02 -16.82 -7.01
CA GLY A 539 -26.83 -16.48 -8.17
C GLY A 539 -27.19 -14.99 -8.27
N GLU A 540 -27.44 -14.32 -7.14
CA GLU A 540 -27.67 -12.87 -7.11
C GLU A 540 -26.41 -12.07 -7.49
N ARG A 541 -25.23 -12.46 -6.94
CA ARG A 541 -23.96 -11.87 -7.36
C ARG A 541 -23.74 -12.02 -8.86
N GLN A 542 -23.98 -13.20 -9.40
CA GLN A 542 -23.79 -13.48 -10.83
C GLN A 542 -24.74 -12.65 -11.72
N ARG A 543 -26.01 -12.48 -11.32
CA ARG A 543 -26.97 -11.64 -12.05
C ARG A 543 -26.57 -10.16 -12.04
N ILE A 544 -25.98 -9.64 -10.96
CA ILE A 544 -25.38 -8.29 -10.94
C ILE A 544 -24.20 -8.20 -11.93
N ALA A 545 -23.33 -9.23 -12.01
CA ALA A 545 -22.24 -9.23 -12.98
C ALA A 545 -22.75 -9.29 -14.43
N ILE A 546 -23.81 -10.03 -14.69
CA ILE A 546 -24.49 -10.05 -16.01
C ILE A 546 -25.08 -8.68 -16.33
N ALA A 547 -25.74 -8.03 -15.38
CA ALA A 547 -26.28 -6.67 -15.55
C ALA A 547 -25.14 -5.66 -15.83
N ARG A 548 -23.99 -5.78 -15.15
CA ARG A 548 -22.78 -4.99 -15.43
C ARG A 548 -22.28 -5.19 -16.86
N ALA A 549 -22.28 -6.42 -17.35
CA ALA A 549 -21.89 -6.75 -18.72
C ALA A 549 -22.91 -6.23 -19.76
N LEU A 550 -24.21 -6.24 -19.46
CA LEU A 550 -25.27 -5.68 -20.29
C LEU A 550 -25.15 -4.15 -20.42
N VAL A 551 -24.90 -3.43 -19.32
CA VAL A 551 -24.67 -1.97 -19.34
C VAL A 551 -23.46 -1.60 -20.19
N ARG A 552 -22.42 -2.45 -20.17
CA ARG A 552 -21.20 -2.24 -20.98
C ARG A 552 -21.48 -2.26 -22.47
N ASP A 553 -22.37 -3.15 -22.92
CA ASP A 553 -22.80 -3.33 -24.30
C ASP A 553 -21.66 -3.53 -25.31
N ALA A 554 -20.70 -4.40 -24.95
CA ALA A 554 -19.53 -4.70 -25.76
C ALA A 554 -19.86 -5.71 -26.86
N PRO A 555 -19.28 -5.59 -28.09
CA PRO A 555 -19.50 -6.53 -29.19
C PRO A 555 -18.85 -7.90 -28.96
N ILE A 556 -17.83 -7.99 -28.12
CA ILE A 556 -17.15 -9.24 -27.77
C ILE A 556 -17.41 -9.57 -26.30
N LEU A 557 -17.86 -10.79 -26.07
CA LEU A 557 -18.20 -11.31 -24.76
C LEU A 557 -17.37 -12.54 -24.43
N VAL A 558 -16.80 -12.57 -23.22
CA VAL A 558 -16.07 -13.72 -22.68
C VAL A 558 -16.74 -14.15 -21.38
N LEU A 559 -17.17 -15.42 -21.30
CA LEU A 559 -17.81 -16.03 -20.15
C LEU A 559 -16.93 -17.15 -19.61
N ASP A 560 -16.40 -16.99 -18.39
CA ASP A 560 -15.55 -17.99 -17.73
C ASP A 560 -16.34 -18.65 -16.59
N GLU A 561 -16.82 -19.87 -16.83
CA GLU A 561 -17.62 -20.73 -15.92
C GLU A 561 -18.78 -20.00 -15.19
N PRO A 562 -19.69 -19.32 -15.89
CA PRO A 562 -20.63 -18.38 -15.30
C PRO A 562 -21.75 -19.03 -14.45
N THR A 563 -21.89 -20.35 -14.43
CA THR A 563 -22.93 -21.09 -13.69
C THR A 563 -22.38 -21.98 -12.57
N THR A 564 -21.08 -21.95 -12.33
CA THR A 564 -20.42 -22.82 -11.34
C THR A 564 -20.81 -22.44 -9.90
N GLY A 565 -21.20 -23.47 -9.11
CA GLY A 565 -21.54 -23.30 -7.68
C GLY A 565 -22.92 -22.71 -7.40
N LEU A 566 -23.82 -22.69 -8.39
CA LEU A 566 -25.19 -22.23 -8.25
C LEU A 566 -26.15 -23.40 -7.98
N ASP A 567 -27.21 -23.14 -7.20
CA ASP A 567 -28.36 -24.02 -7.06
C ASP A 567 -29.20 -24.04 -8.34
N ALA A 568 -30.12 -24.99 -8.47
CA ALA A 568 -30.88 -25.20 -9.70
C ALA A 568 -31.79 -24.03 -10.09
N GLU A 569 -32.42 -23.38 -9.11
CA GLU A 569 -33.30 -22.22 -9.35
C GLU A 569 -32.50 -20.99 -9.79
N SER A 570 -31.44 -20.66 -9.05
CA SER A 570 -30.52 -19.58 -9.42
C SER A 570 -29.86 -19.81 -10.77
N SER A 571 -29.49 -21.08 -11.10
CA SER A 571 -28.92 -21.43 -12.39
C SER A 571 -29.86 -21.11 -13.55
N HIS A 572 -31.18 -21.41 -13.40
CA HIS A 572 -32.15 -21.10 -14.45
C HIS A 572 -32.26 -19.62 -14.76
N LEU A 573 -32.35 -18.78 -13.74
CA LEU A 573 -32.43 -17.31 -13.90
C LEU A 573 -31.12 -16.73 -14.47
N VAL A 574 -29.97 -17.24 -14.03
CA VAL A 574 -28.66 -16.86 -14.57
C VAL A 574 -28.54 -17.26 -16.04
N LEU A 575 -28.95 -18.47 -16.43
CA LEU A 575 -28.94 -18.92 -17.80
C LEU A 575 -29.83 -18.05 -18.72
N GLN A 576 -31.00 -17.62 -18.25
CA GLN A 576 -31.84 -16.66 -19.00
C GLN A 576 -31.13 -15.33 -19.21
N GLY A 577 -30.53 -14.76 -18.15
CA GLY A 577 -29.76 -13.51 -18.25
C GLY A 577 -28.55 -13.64 -19.19
N LEU A 578 -27.84 -14.78 -19.17
CA LEU A 578 -26.74 -15.06 -20.07
C LEU A 578 -27.22 -15.16 -21.54
N HIS A 579 -28.39 -15.77 -21.80
CA HIS A 579 -28.94 -15.80 -23.14
C HIS A 579 -29.25 -14.40 -23.68
N GLU A 580 -29.82 -13.53 -22.85
CA GLU A 580 -30.04 -12.13 -23.23
C GLU A 580 -28.71 -11.40 -23.48
N LEU A 581 -27.69 -11.68 -22.66
CA LEU A 581 -26.36 -11.07 -22.80
C LEU A 581 -25.65 -11.51 -24.09
N MET A 582 -25.79 -12.78 -24.52
CA MET A 582 -25.14 -13.33 -25.72
C MET A 582 -25.77 -12.86 -27.04
N LYS A 583 -27.03 -12.41 -27.07
CA LYS A 583 -27.72 -12.03 -28.30
C LYS A 583 -26.95 -10.98 -29.10
N GLY A 584 -26.63 -11.31 -30.35
CA GLY A 584 -25.98 -10.42 -31.29
C GLY A 584 -24.51 -10.09 -30.99
N ARG A 585 -23.86 -10.81 -30.06
CA ARG A 585 -22.46 -10.61 -29.68
C ARG A 585 -21.62 -11.84 -29.99
N THR A 586 -20.40 -11.60 -30.44
CA THR A 586 -19.39 -12.65 -30.55
C THR A 586 -19.03 -13.13 -29.16
N THR A 587 -19.25 -14.42 -28.89
CA THR A 587 -19.16 -14.94 -27.54
C THR A 587 -18.21 -16.13 -27.44
N ILE A 588 -17.24 -16.04 -26.50
CA ILE A 588 -16.42 -17.17 -26.07
C ILE A 588 -16.95 -17.63 -24.70
N ILE A 589 -17.32 -18.90 -24.61
CA ILE A 589 -17.84 -19.51 -23.38
C ILE A 589 -16.88 -20.58 -22.89
N ILE A 590 -16.37 -20.46 -21.70
CA ILE A 590 -15.77 -21.57 -20.97
C ILE A 590 -16.86 -22.09 -20.03
N SER A 591 -17.34 -23.29 -20.26
CA SER A 591 -18.36 -23.85 -19.40
C SER A 591 -18.27 -25.37 -19.33
N HIS A 592 -18.77 -25.87 -18.24
CA HIS A 592 -19.04 -27.27 -18.03
C HIS A 592 -20.56 -27.55 -18.01
N ASP A 593 -21.38 -26.53 -18.23
CA ASP A 593 -22.84 -26.62 -18.28
C ASP A 593 -23.28 -27.06 -19.68
N LEU A 594 -24.02 -28.15 -19.72
CA LEU A 594 -24.49 -28.78 -20.98
C LEU A 594 -25.43 -27.85 -21.76
N HIS A 595 -26.26 -27.07 -21.06
CA HIS A 595 -27.21 -26.17 -21.72
C HIS A 595 -26.50 -25.02 -22.47
N LEU A 596 -25.38 -24.55 -21.95
CA LEU A 596 -24.56 -23.52 -22.63
C LEU A 596 -23.76 -24.12 -23.78
N ILE A 597 -23.16 -25.32 -23.56
CA ILE A 597 -22.36 -26.03 -24.59
C ILE A 597 -23.21 -26.44 -25.80
N GLN A 598 -24.41 -26.96 -25.57
CA GLN A 598 -25.31 -27.38 -26.65
C GLN A 598 -25.81 -26.24 -27.55
N LYS A 599 -25.88 -25.04 -27.00
CA LYS A 599 -26.29 -23.83 -27.73
C LYS A 599 -25.16 -23.11 -28.47
N ALA A 600 -23.93 -23.56 -28.26
CA ALA A 600 -22.80 -23.02 -29.00
C ALA A 600 -22.86 -23.42 -30.48
N ASP A 601 -22.57 -22.50 -31.36
CA ASP A 601 -22.49 -22.76 -32.81
C ASP A 601 -21.35 -23.71 -33.12
N ARG A 602 -20.26 -23.62 -32.31
CA ARG A 602 -19.06 -24.44 -32.44
C ARG A 602 -18.41 -24.69 -31.08
N ILE A 603 -17.81 -25.85 -30.93
CA ILE A 603 -17.07 -26.27 -29.74
C ILE A 603 -15.60 -26.47 -30.12
N LEU A 604 -14.68 -25.90 -29.36
CA LEU A 604 -13.25 -26.16 -29.44
C LEU A 604 -12.84 -27.00 -28.23
N VAL A 605 -12.31 -28.17 -28.47
CA VAL A 605 -11.86 -29.09 -27.42
C VAL A 605 -10.35 -28.89 -27.23
N ILE A 606 -9.96 -28.44 -26.03
CA ILE A 606 -8.59 -28.09 -25.73
C ILE A 606 -7.98 -29.16 -24.82
N ARG A 607 -6.79 -29.62 -25.18
CA ARG A 607 -6.00 -30.53 -24.38
C ARG A 607 -4.54 -30.15 -24.42
N GLN A 608 -3.91 -30.04 -23.25
CA GLN A 608 -2.48 -29.68 -23.11
C GLN A 608 -2.06 -28.44 -23.92
N GLY A 609 -2.90 -27.42 -23.94
CA GLY A 609 -2.60 -26.17 -24.63
C GLY A 609 -2.84 -26.18 -26.15
N ARG A 610 -3.37 -27.25 -26.73
CA ARG A 610 -3.67 -27.36 -28.17
C ARG A 610 -5.14 -27.63 -28.41
N ILE A 611 -5.64 -27.26 -29.58
CA ILE A 611 -6.99 -27.64 -30.05
C ILE A 611 -6.91 -29.05 -30.61
N GLU A 612 -7.64 -29.98 -29.98
CA GLU A 612 -7.66 -31.40 -30.37
C GLU A 612 -8.85 -31.74 -31.28
N GLN A 613 -10.03 -31.17 -31.00
CA GLN A 613 -11.24 -31.39 -31.81
C GLN A 613 -12.00 -30.06 -31.99
N THR A 614 -12.68 -29.93 -33.11
CA THR A 614 -13.53 -28.78 -33.43
C THR A 614 -14.79 -29.26 -34.16
N GLY A 615 -15.97 -28.88 -33.69
CA GLY A 615 -17.23 -29.26 -34.30
C GLY A 615 -18.44 -28.82 -33.49
N ARG A 616 -19.62 -29.22 -33.89
CA ARG A 616 -20.87 -29.05 -33.14
C ARG A 616 -21.06 -30.15 -32.11
N HIS A 617 -21.87 -29.93 -31.11
CA HIS A 617 -22.16 -30.89 -30.06
C HIS A 617 -22.52 -32.29 -30.59
N ALA A 618 -23.46 -32.37 -31.51
CA ALA A 618 -23.90 -33.65 -32.09
C ALA A 618 -22.85 -34.34 -32.99
N GLU A 619 -21.98 -33.58 -33.63
CA GLU A 619 -20.87 -34.07 -34.45
C GLU A 619 -19.79 -34.70 -33.57
N LEU A 620 -19.34 -33.97 -32.57
CA LEU A 620 -18.29 -34.39 -31.64
C LEU A 620 -18.69 -35.60 -30.78
N LEU A 621 -19.98 -35.75 -30.46
CA LEU A 621 -20.49 -36.97 -29.80
C LEU A 621 -20.43 -38.18 -30.71
N ARG A 622 -20.74 -38.04 -32.02
CA ARG A 622 -20.68 -39.12 -33.01
C ARG A 622 -19.25 -39.48 -33.38
N GLU A 623 -18.38 -38.48 -33.48
CA GLU A 623 -16.96 -38.68 -33.78
C GLU A 623 -16.24 -39.43 -32.65
N GLY A 624 -16.72 -39.28 -31.41
CA GLY A 624 -16.07 -39.86 -30.24
C GLY A 624 -14.88 -38.99 -29.76
N GLY A 625 -13.90 -39.62 -29.13
CA GLY A 625 -12.68 -38.93 -28.67
C GLY A 625 -12.81 -38.22 -27.34
N LEU A 626 -12.06 -37.13 -27.17
CA LEU A 626 -11.96 -36.45 -25.89
C LEU A 626 -13.30 -35.82 -25.46
N TYR A 627 -14.02 -35.17 -26.40
CA TYR A 627 -15.29 -34.54 -26.08
C TYR A 627 -16.33 -35.57 -25.58
N ALA A 628 -16.52 -36.67 -26.31
CA ALA A 628 -17.46 -37.72 -25.92
C ALA A 628 -17.08 -38.32 -24.57
N SER A 629 -15.79 -38.55 -24.31
CA SER A 629 -15.31 -39.08 -23.03
C SER A 629 -15.55 -38.09 -21.85
N LEU A 630 -15.40 -36.81 -22.05
CA LEU A 630 -15.71 -35.79 -21.04
C LEU A 630 -17.21 -35.69 -20.78
N HIS A 631 -18.00 -35.77 -21.85
CA HIS A 631 -19.46 -35.78 -21.77
C HIS A 631 -19.97 -36.99 -20.99
N ALA A 632 -19.52 -38.20 -21.36
CA ALA A 632 -19.93 -39.46 -20.70
C ALA A 632 -19.57 -39.46 -19.20
N ARG A 633 -18.38 -39.01 -18.83
CA ARG A 633 -17.94 -38.92 -17.42
C ARG A 633 -18.80 -38.00 -16.58
N ARG A 634 -19.37 -36.96 -17.16
CA ARG A 634 -20.07 -35.91 -16.42
C ARG A 634 -21.60 -36.07 -16.44
N PHE A 635 -22.15 -36.55 -17.54
CA PHE A 635 -23.59 -36.60 -17.75
C PHE A 635 -24.13 -38.05 -17.89
N GLY A 636 -23.24 -39.06 -17.81
CA GLY A 636 -23.59 -40.46 -18.08
C GLY A 636 -23.74 -40.77 -19.57
N GLU A 637 -23.66 -42.02 -19.96
CA GLU A 637 -23.97 -42.43 -21.34
C GLU A 637 -25.45 -42.23 -21.60
N PRO A 638 -25.87 -41.72 -22.77
CA PRO A 638 -27.26 -41.75 -23.18
C PRO A 638 -27.65 -43.22 -23.48
N GLY A 639 -28.04 -43.97 -22.46
CA GLY A 639 -28.55 -45.36 -22.62
C GLY A 639 -27.88 -46.46 -21.80
N GLY A 640 -26.87 -46.18 -20.95
CA GLY A 640 -26.24 -47.20 -20.10
C GLY A 640 -26.75 -47.13 -18.66
N GLY A 641 -27.43 -48.16 -18.20
CA GLY A 641 -27.89 -48.31 -16.82
C GLY A 641 -26.72 -48.24 -15.85
N ALA A 642 -26.93 -47.54 -14.75
CA ALA A 642 -25.96 -47.36 -13.66
C ALA A 642 -25.48 -48.72 -13.13
N GLU A 643 -24.28 -49.11 -13.44
CA GLU A 643 -23.60 -50.19 -12.72
C GLU A 643 -23.15 -49.62 -11.36
N VAL A 644 -23.95 -49.90 -10.35
CA VAL A 644 -23.65 -49.59 -8.95
C VAL A 644 -22.43 -50.42 -8.56
N VAL A 645 -21.25 -49.78 -8.51
CA VAL A 645 -20.08 -50.38 -7.89
C VAL A 645 -20.35 -50.51 -6.39
N ALA A 646 -20.81 -51.71 -5.99
CA ALA A 646 -21.00 -52.07 -4.60
C ALA A 646 -19.63 -52.11 -3.91
N PHE A 647 -19.40 -51.19 -2.96
CA PHE A 647 -18.30 -51.29 -2.01
C PHE A 647 -18.53 -52.52 -1.11
N GLY A 648 -17.91 -53.65 -1.44
CA GLY A 648 -17.88 -54.84 -0.60
C GLY A 648 -17.03 -54.61 0.65
N PRO A 649 -17.41 -55.17 1.82
CA PRO A 649 -16.67 -55.00 3.06
C PRO A 649 -15.32 -55.72 2.99
N GLY A 650 -14.23 -54.92 3.14
CA GLY A 650 -12.86 -55.44 3.17
C GLY A 650 -12.66 -56.44 4.31
N ARG A 651 -12.32 -57.68 3.96
CA ARG A 651 -11.88 -58.76 4.87
C ARG A 651 -10.65 -58.31 5.65
N ARG A 652 -10.77 -58.13 6.96
CA ARG A 652 -9.64 -58.13 7.89
C ARG A 652 -8.93 -59.51 7.81
N LYS A 653 -7.72 -59.52 7.28
CA LYS A 653 -6.77 -60.61 7.53
C LYS A 653 -6.03 -60.30 8.83
N GLY A 654 -6.26 -61.10 9.86
CA GLY A 654 -5.42 -61.16 11.02
C GLY A 654 -4.08 -61.81 10.66
N ALA A 655 -3.03 -61.29 11.25
CA ALA A 655 -1.77 -61.99 11.38
C ALA A 655 -1.15 -61.64 12.72
N ARG A 656 -0.66 -62.63 13.33
CA ARG A 656 -0.03 -62.86 14.63
C ARG A 656 1.11 -61.87 14.94
#